data_2d92e6e05cb0a0483d9aea328cea778c
#
_entry.id   2d92e6e05cb0a0483d9aea328cea778c
#
_cell.length_a   1.000
_cell.length_b   1.000
_cell.length_c   1.000
_cell.angle_alpha   90.00
_cell.angle_beta   90.00
_cell.angle_gamma   90.00
#
_symmetry.space_group_name_H-M   'P 1'
#
loop_
_entity.id
_entity.type
_entity.pdbx_description
1 polymer ?
#
loop_
_entity_poly.entity_id
_entity_poly.type
_entity_poly.pdbx_seq_one_letter_code
_entity_poly.pdbx_strand_id
1 'polypeptide(L)'
;MMSAREAKNSTHQTPRLTNMSSSRELPLEAAVGFSGSVANGFHLHPDGKRRVYPLGDTIVVAPLPQPSRSKDVQEDPGDRASATFLHGHAGEITALTISKYGRFIASAERVSSGIADVIVWEEDVAVKSTYKEVRRLSLHTSHVVALAFSEDEKSLASVGGETDERVIMWDVHSGTALCGSPIPSGGKVCAVAFLHRSNTTFITAGEFVVSKWSYDDTNKRLSHDSLNLGTLKRHILSIAIDEDDDYAYLGTSSADILIVFLPQSVLKESFTLKRHISQGVHSLTLARNALLVGAGDGSLTLLSRRAKSGKILEFICCRDISRSGLTSIAVARTAQSDVTGLVYPKGCKTQYAKRKFVHFARLALSQDTAQPEHYRDNSETFDVYCGSERGELCKIEYCARHPLSGQCMLHSPVNRLETSHGYGITGITFPHDDGRYFATGGGPEIRVWETETLSSRSRIVVTPRTLNCLCISFMSDDETLLTGWDDGKIRAYDRGSTRLLFVAANAHERVTAVQGLCGTSGVISGGSEGNLRLWKVQNLNVITLEASMKEHRSKINAIALFNDDRSAVTASDDGSCVVWDVDRRARKVSFLGSTYFKALSIHPGERQIVTAGTDRKITWWDPADASVIRVIDDTKDSELVALDISRPDGASLAIAASDRRVRLYGYESAEVTHMSSIHASSITAVAFAPDGRRLLTASADGSVRVWSNPARVFADLGLEKELHIRRLTGEFDETDLPSVDVGSRVHMSRPA
;
A
#
# COMPACT_ATOMS: atom_id res chain seq x y z
N MET A 1 34.19 -55.55 41.17
CA MET A 1 34.48 -54.79 42.41
C MET A 1 34.77 -53.35 42.04
N MET A 2 33.90 -52.47 42.44
CA MET A 2 34.07 -51.07 42.87
C MET A 2 34.69 -50.12 41.82
N SER A 3 34.18 -48.92 41.59
CA SER A 3 33.10 -48.12 42.16
C SER A 3 32.88 -46.89 41.27
N ALA A 4 31.67 -46.52 41.14
CA ALA A 4 31.24 -45.31 40.43
C ALA A 4 31.76 -44.02 41.10
N ARG A 5 32.16 -43.04 40.31
CA ARG A 5 32.22 -41.65 40.67
C ARG A 5 31.32 -40.87 39.72
N GLU A 6 30.18 -40.41 40.26
CA GLU A 6 29.26 -39.48 39.63
C GLU A 6 29.94 -38.13 39.46
N ALA A 7 30.07 -37.70 38.24
CA ALA A 7 30.30 -36.27 37.89
C ALA A 7 28.94 -35.65 37.63
N LYS A 8 28.50 -34.77 38.51
CA LYS A 8 27.33 -33.89 38.31
C LYS A 8 27.64 -32.92 37.19
N ASN A 9 27.12 -33.18 35.97
CA ASN A 9 26.96 -32.17 34.95
C ASN A 9 25.69 -31.37 35.21
N SER A 10 25.85 -30.17 35.71
CA SER A 10 24.79 -29.17 35.72
C SER A 10 24.57 -28.67 34.30
N THR A 11 23.66 -29.30 33.58
CA THR A 11 23.13 -28.79 32.32
C THR A 11 22.19 -27.61 32.66
N HIS A 12 22.59 -26.40 32.34
CA HIS A 12 21.71 -25.28 32.19
C HIS A 12 20.69 -25.63 31.10
N GLN A 13 19.51 -26.04 31.52
CA GLN A 13 18.37 -26.13 30.63
C GLN A 13 17.92 -24.70 30.30
N THR A 14 18.19 -24.27 29.07
CA THR A 14 17.48 -23.16 28.44
C THR A 14 15.98 -23.51 28.42
N PRO A 15 15.08 -22.62 28.85
CA PRO A 15 13.65 -22.86 28.77
C PRO A 15 13.24 -22.99 27.31
N ARG A 16 12.78 -24.18 26.92
CA ARG A 16 12.13 -24.41 25.63
C ARG A 16 10.83 -23.63 25.61
N LEU A 17 10.73 -22.65 24.72
CA LEU A 17 9.49 -21.95 24.36
C LEU A 17 8.51 -22.94 23.70
N THR A 18 7.72 -23.62 24.55
CA THR A 18 6.48 -24.28 24.15
C THR A 18 5.34 -23.42 24.69
N ASN A 19 4.91 -22.43 23.91
CA ASN A 19 3.53 -21.92 23.87
C ASN A 19 3.48 -20.68 22.97
N MET A 20 3.33 -20.88 21.64
CA MET A 20 2.99 -19.81 20.68
C MET A 20 1.46 -19.56 20.63
N SER A 21 0.71 -19.82 21.70
CA SER A 21 -0.76 -19.82 21.64
C SER A 21 -1.45 -18.58 22.20
N SER A 22 -0.73 -17.47 22.47
CA SER A 22 -1.41 -16.28 23.02
C SER A 22 -0.75 -14.92 22.68
N SER A 23 0.03 -14.80 21.61
CA SER A 23 0.43 -13.45 21.20
C SER A 23 -0.77 -12.72 20.60
N ARG A 24 -1.12 -11.54 21.17
CA ARG A 24 -2.21 -10.70 20.67
C ARG A 24 -1.84 -10.09 19.34
N GLU A 25 -2.85 -9.85 18.50
CA GLU A 25 -2.65 -9.13 17.25
C GLU A 25 -2.35 -7.65 17.53
N LEU A 26 -1.33 -7.10 16.84
CA LEU A 26 -0.98 -5.69 16.96
C LEU A 26 -2.06 -4.85 16.26
N PRO A 27 -2.68 -3.86 16.93
CA PRO A 27 -3.74 -3.06 16.33
C PRO A 27 -3.23 -2.17 15.20
N LEU A 28 -3.79 -2.33 14.00
CA LEU A 28 -3.52 -1.47 12.85
C LEU A 28 -4.43 -0.24 12.90
N GLU A 29 -3.86 0.96 13.04
CA GLU A 29 -4.61 2.23 13.02
C GLU A 29 -4.88 2.71 11.59
N ALA A 30 -3.87 2.61 10.74
CA ALA A 30 -3.96 3.13 9.40
C ALA A 30 -2.90 2.51 8.47
N ALA A 31 -3.14 2.63 7.17
CA ALA A 31 -2.20 2.20 6.16
C ALA A 31 -2.21 3.16 4.96
N VAL A 32 -1.05 3.36 4.35
CA VAL A 32 -0.89 4.13 3.12
C VAL A 32 -0.41 3.20 2.03
N GLY A 33 -1.10 3.24 0.91
CA GLY A 33 -0.74 2.46 -0.27
C GLY A 33 -1.95 1.87 -0.96
N PHE A 34 -1.72 1.33 -2.15
CA PHE A 34 -2.67 0.61 -2.98
C PHE A 34 -1.89 -0.43 -3.80
N SER A 35 -2.29 -1.70 -3.74
CA SER A 35 -1.66 -2.75 -4.55
C SER A 35 -2.14 -2.63 -6.01
N GLY A 36 -1.51 -1.75 -6.75
CA GLY A 36 -1.86 -1.45 -8.14
C GLY A 36 -1.58 -2.59 -9.13
N SER A 37 -0.84 -3.62 -8.72
CA SER A 37 -0.55 -4.82 -9.52
C SER A 37 -1.78 -5.72 -9.73
N VAL A 38 -2.80 -5.60 -8.88
CA VAL A 38 -4.03 -6.39 -8.99
C VAL A 38 -4.91 -5.84 -10.10
N ALA A 39 -5.13 -6.64 -11.15
CA ALA A 39 -5.99 -6.26 -12.27
C ALA A 39 -7.43 -6.04 -11.77
N ASN A 40 -8.02 -4.88 -12.12
CA ASN A 40 -9.33 -4.46 -11.63
C ASN A 40 -9.48 -4.54 -10.10
N GLY A 41 -8.39 -4.34 -9.34
CA GLY A 41 -8.39 -4.46 -7.89
C GLY A 41 -9.06 -3.30 -7.15
N PHE A 42 -9.31 -2.17 -7.80
CA PHE A 42 -10.00 -1.03 -7.20
C PHE A 42 -11.49 -1.05 -7.54
N HIS A 43 -12.34 -1.07 -6.51
CA HIS A 43 -13.79 -1.04 -6.65
C HIS A 43 -14.41 0.10 -5.86
N LEU A 44 -15.47 0.67 -6.41
CA LEU A 44 -16.39 1.52 -5.66
C LEU A 44 -17.49 0.64 -5.07
N HIS A 45 -17.76 0.85 -3.79
CA HIS A 45 -18.90 0.22 -3.16
C HIS A 45 -20.20 0.77 -3.78
N PRO A 46 -21.24 -0.07 -4.02
CA PRO A 46 -22.49 0.37 -4.64
C PRO A 46 -23.24 1.47 -3.89
N ASP A 47 -22.95 1.68 -2.60
CA ASP A 47 -23.49 2.81 -1.84
C ASP A 47 -22.97 4.20 -2.29
N GLY A 48 -21.96 4.22 -3.15
CA GLY A 48 -21.33 5.44 -3.66
C GLY A 48 -20.52 6.24 -2.63
N LYS A 49 -20.30 5.69 -1.42
CA LYS A 49 -19.62 6.38 -0.32
C LYS A 49 -18.28 5.76 0.05
N ARG A 50 -18.08 4.51 -0.28
CA ARG A 50 -16.91 3.72 0.10
C ARG A 50 -16.15 3.23 -1.12
N ARG A 51 -14.87 2.96 -0.93
CA ARG A 51 -13.96 2.33 -1.89
C ARG A 51 -13.38 1.06 -1.27
N VAL A 52 -13.14 0.05 -2.10
CA VAL A 52 -12.60 -1.24 -1.70
C VAL A 52 -11.38 -1.54 -2.57
N TYR A 53 -10.25 -1.85 -1.96
CA TYR A 53 -9.03 -2.13 -2.69
C TYR A 53 -8.06 -3.01 -1.89
N PRO A 54 -7.18 -3.76 -2.56
CA PRO A 54 -6.18 -4.58 -1.89
C PRO A 54 -4.96 -3.76 -1.48
N LEU A 55 -4.39 -4.09 -0.33
CA LEU A 55 -3.13 -3.60 0.17
C LEU A 55 -2.32 -4.77 0.74
N GLY A 56 -1.52 -5.39 -0.11
CA GLY A 56 -0.79 -6.58 0.25
C GLY A 56 -1.70 -7.79 0.46
N ASP A 57 -1.72 -8.33 1.66
CA ASP A 57 -2.58 -9.43 2.10
C ASP A 57 -3.90 -8.97 2.74
N THR A 58 -4.13 -7.68 2.78
CA THR A 58 -5.25 -7.02 3.46
C THR A 58 -6.16 -6.34 2.46
N ILE A 59 -7.49 -6.37 2.69
CA ILE A 59 -8.45 -5.55 1.95
C ILE A 59 -8.75 -4.31 2.77
N VAL A 60 -8.71 -3.16 2.12
CA VAL A 60 -9.07 -1.88 2.72
C VAL A 60 -10.44 -1.46 2.23
N VAL A 61 -11.36 -1.20 3.17
CA VAL A 61 -12.66 -0.58 2.93
C VAL A 61 -12.61 0.81 3.55
N ALA A 62 -12.53 1.84 2.73
CA ALA A 62 -12.33 3.21 3.16
C ALA A 62 -13.41 4.15 2.59
N PRO A 63 -13.73 5.26 3.28
CA PRO A 63 -14.62 6.28 2.73
C PRO A 63 -14.01 6.92 1.49
N LEU A 64 -14.86 7.36 0.57
CA LEU A 64 -14.41 8.18 -0.55
C LEU A 64 -14.03 9.57 -0.05
N PRO A 65 -12.88 10.13 -0.50
CA PRO A 65 -12.50 11.50 -0.15
C PRO A 65 -13.56 12.47 -0.65
N GLN A 66 -14.16 13.19 0.26
CA GLN A 66 -15.09 14.27 -0.10
C GLN A 66 -14.30 15.50 -0.57
N PRO A 67 -14.75 16.25 -1.59
CA PRO A 67 -14.15 17.53 -1.93
C PRO A 67 -14.28 18.44 -0.71
N SER A 68 -13.16 18.98 -0.22
CA SER A 68 -13.13 19.93 0.89
C SER A 68 -14.08 21.10 0.60
N ARG A 69 -15.23 21.11 1.25
CA ARG A 69 -16.08 22.30 1.35
C ARG A 69 -15.27 23.34 2.13
N SER A 70 -15.17 24.54 1.57
CA SER A 70 -14.57 25.77 2.10
C SER A 70 -13.89 25.69 3.48
N LYS A 71 -12.69 26.25 3.60
CA LYS A 71 -11.78 26.26 4.76
C LYS A 71 -12.38 26.73 6.11
N ASP A 72 -13.66 27.03 6.21
CA ASP A 72 -14.29 27.69 7.36
C ASP A 72 -15.31 26.83 8.12
N VAL A 73 -15.50 25.58 7.76
CA VAL A 73 -16.32 24.65 8.57
C VAL A 73 -15.38 23.77 9.36
N GLN A 74 -15.27 24.03 10.67
CA GLN A 74 -14.69 23.07 11.62
C GLN A 74 -15.50 21.76 11.51
N GLU A 75 -14.92 20.77 10.82
CA GLU A 75 -15.47 19.41 10.81
C GLU A 75 -15.37 18.86 12.22
N ASP A 76 -16.48 18.40 12.74
CA ASP A 76 -16.57 17.70 13.99
C ASP A 76 -15.66 16.44 13.92
N PRO A 77 -14.66 16.30 14.80
CA PRO A 77 -13.70 15.18 14.72
C PRO A 77 -14.35 13.80 14.86
N GLY A 78 -15.62 13.72 15.22
CA GLY A 78 -16.39 12.47 15.34
C GLY A 78 -16.91 11.85 14.04
N ASP A 79 -16.90 12.57 12.91
CA ASP A 79 -17.54 12.13 11.65
C ASP A 79 -16.55 11.56 10.61
N ARG A 80 -15.28 11.35 10.97
CA ARG A 80 -14.31 10.63 10.13
C ARG A 80 -14.57 9.14 10.24
N ALA A 81 -15.40 8.60 9.34
CA ALA A 81 -15.50 7.15 9.18
C ALA A 81 -14.10 6.57 8.96
N SER A 82 -13.61 5.80 9.92
CA SER A 82 -12.30 5.16 9.86
C SER A 82 -12.30 4.09 8.77
N ALA A 83 -11.16 3.90 8.10
CA ALA A 83 -10.99 2.78 7.20
C ALA A 83 -11.07 1.47 7.99
N THR A 84 -11.73 0.46 7.43
CA THR A 84 -11.74 -0.91 7.97
C THR A 84 -10.77 -1.79 7.19
N PHE A 85 -10.05 -2.64 7.91
CA PHE A 85 -9.06 -3.53 7.35
C PHE A 85 -9.53 -4.98 7.53
N LEU A 86 -9.64 -5.74 6.43
CA LEU A 86 -10.08 -7.13 6.45
C LEU A 86 -8.84 -8.02 6.33
N HIS A 87 -8.54 -8.72 7.41
CA HIS A 87 -7.40 -9.62 7.54
C HIS A 87 -7.84 -11.06 7.46
N GLY A 88 -7.07 -11.94 6.83
CA GLY A 88 -7.41 -13.36 6.72
C GLY A 88 -6.59 -14.12 5.69
N HIS A 89 -5.97 -13.43 4.74
CA HIS A 89 -5.06 -14.04 3.77
C HIS A 89 -3.67 -14.27 4.35
N ALA A 90 -3.04 -15.38 3.96
CA ALA A 90 -1.65 -15.69 4.31
C ALA A 90 -0.65 -15.16 3.27
N GLY A 91 -1.12 -14.86 2.06
CA GLY A 91 -0.35 -14.39 0.93
C GLY A 91 -0.85 -13.08 0.35
N GLU A 92 -0.15 -12.56 -0.66
CA GLU A 92 -0.55 -11.36 -1.38
C GLU A 92 -1.87 -11.56 -2.12
N ILE A 93 -2.79 -10.61 -2.03
CA ILE A 93 -4.05 -10.62 -2.77
C ILE A 93 -3.76 -10.43 -4.25
N THR A 94 -4.26 -11.34 -5.07
CA THR A 94 -4.09 -11.34 -6.53
C THR A 94 -5.36 -11.05 -7.29
N ALA A 95 -6.53 -11.26 -6.66
CA ALA A 95 -7.82 -10.94 -7.25
C ALA A 95 -8.77 -10.42 -6.18
N LEU A 96 -9.58 -9.43 -6.55
CA LEU A 96 -10.59 -8.81 -5.70
C LEU A 96 -11.81 -8.49 -6.55
N THR A 97 -13.01 -8.72 -6.00
CA THR A 97 -14.26 -8.31 -6.62
C THR A 97 -15.31 -7.99 -5.56
N ILE A 98 -16.26 -7.13 -5.90
CA ILE A 98 -17.40 -6.79 -5.05
C ILE A 98 -18.71 -7.22 -5.74
N SER A 99 -19.68 -7.69 -4.97
CA SER A 99 -20.98 -8.06 -5.48
C SER A 99 -21.82 -6.84 -5.87
N LYS A 100 -22.83 -7.04 -6.72
CA LYS A 100 -23.63 -5.96 -7.33
C LYS A 100 -24.27 -5.01 -6.32
N TYR A 101 -24.74 -5.53 -5.18
CA TYR A 101 -25.36 -4.72 -4.13
C TYR A 101 -24.40 -4.39 -2.98
N GLY A 102 -23.14 -4.85 -3.06
CA GLY A 102 -22.11 -4.59 -2.06
C GLY A 102 -22.20 -5.47 -0.81
N ARG A 103 -23.11 -6.42 -0.78
CA ARG A 103 -23.27 -7.33 0.34
C ARG A 103 -22.04 -8.22 0.54
N PHE A 104 -21.42 -8.67 -0.54
CA PHE A 104 -20.27 -9.55 -0.50
C PHE A 104 -19.04 -8.92 -1.18
N ILE A 105 -17.89 -9.20 -0.60
CA ILE A 105 -16.58 -9.00 -1.22
C ILE A 105 -15.95 -10.38 -1.36
N ALA A 106 -15.31 -10.68 -2.48
CA ALA A 106 -14.49 -11.86 -2.64
C ALA A 106 -13.07 -11.48 -2.98
N SER A 107 -12.13 -12.09 -2.29
CA SER A 107 -10.70 -11.88 -2.47
C SER A 107 -9.96 -13.20 -2.57
N ALA A 108 -8.86 -13.22 -3.30
CA ALA A 108 -8.05 -14.42 -3.46
C ALA A 108 -6.56 -14.07 -3.39
N GLU A 109 -5.77 -15.03 -2.95
CA GLU A 109 -4.35 -14.85 -2.65
C GLU A 109 -3.43 -15.66 -3.58
N ARG A 110 -2.15 -15.29 -3.50
CA ARG A 110 -1.03 -16.09 -4.00
C ARG A 110 -0.26 -16.68 -2.83
N VAL A 111 0.00 -17.97 -2.89
CA VAL A 111 0.86 -18.68 -1.95
C VAL A 111 2.08 -19.25 -2.67
N SER A 112 3.21 -19.33 -1.99
CA SER A 112 4.47 -19.86 -2.56
C SER A 112 4.40 -21.36 -2.81
N SER A 113 3.63 -22.06 -1.96
CA SER A 113 3.36 -23.50 -2.07
C SER A 113 2.09 -23.84 -1.30
N GLY A 114 1.28 -24.76 -1.86
CA GLY A 114 0.06 -25.21 -1.20
C GLY A 114 -1.21 -24.73 -1.87
N ILE A 115 -2.27 -24.59 -1.09
CA ILE A 115 -3.63 -24.21 -1.53
C ILE A 115 -3.77 -22.71 -1.40
N ALA A 116 -4.25 -22.06 -2.47
CA ALA A 116 -4.61 -20.65 -2.48
C ALA A 116 -6.08 -20.49 -2.11
N ASP A 117 -6.34 -19.70 -1.07
CA ASP A 117 -7.69 -19.50 -0.57
C ASP A 117 -8.41 -18.35 -1.32
N VAL A 118 -9.69 -18.55 -1.54
CA VAL A 118 -10.63 -17.49 -1.88
C VAL A 118 -11.49 -17.24 -0.66
N ILE A 119 -11.49 -16.02 -0.13
CA ILE A 119 -12.28 -15.63 1.04
C ILE A 119 -13.46 -14.80 0.59
N VAL A 120 -14.65 -15.16 1.08
CA VAL A 120 -15.87 -14.38 0.91
C VAL A 120 -16.18 -13.67 2.22
N TRP A 121 -16.31 -12.35 2.11
CA TRP A 121 -16.64 -11.45 3.20
C TRP A 121 -18.06 -10.95 3.04
N GLU A 122 -18.85 -10.92 4.11
CA GLU A 122 -20.22 -10.40 4.13
C GLU A 122 -20.30 -9.14 5.00
N GLU A 123 -21.03 -8.14 4.52
CA GLU A 123 -21.26 -6.91 5.28
C GLU A 123 -22.05 -7.21 6.57
N ASP A 124 -21.57 -6.70 7.70
CA ASP A 124 -22.25 -6.85 8.98
C ASP A 124 -23.50 -5.94 9.04
N VAL A 125 -24.66 -6.55 9.18
CA VAL A 125 -25.94 -5.81 9.25
C VAL A 125 -26.03 -4.94 10.51
N ALA A 126 -25.34 -5.32 11.59
CA ALA A 126 -25.37 -4.61 12.86
C ALA A 126 -24.47 -3.38 12.88
N VAL A 127 -23.31 -3.48 12.24
CA VAL A 127 -22.33 -2.39 12.14
C VAL A 127 -22.05 -2.12 10.67
N LYS A 128 -22.84 -1.22 10.07
CA LYS A 128 -22.63 -0.81 8.68
C LYS A 128 -21.18 -0.33 8.50
N SER A 129 -20.51 -0.83 7.50
CA SER A 129 -19.12 -0.56 7.10
C SER A 129 -18.11 -1.62 7.53
N THR A 130 -18.48 -2.61 8.32
CA THR A 130 -17.61 -3.74 8.66
C THR A 130 -18.00 -4.97 7.86
N TYR A 131 -17.02 -5.76 7.46
CA TYR A 131 -17.18 -7.03 6.79
C TYR A 131 -16.61 -8.15 7.65
N LYS A 132 -17.24 -9.31 7.64
CA LYS A 132 -16.77 -10.51 8.36
C LYS A 132 -16.50 -11.64 7.37
N GLU A 133 -15.45 -12.42 7.61
CA GLU A 133 -15.19 -13.65 6.88
C GLU A 133 -16.36 -14.63 7.10
N VAL A 134 -17.02 -15.01 6.02
CA VAL A 134 -18.15 -15.95 6.06
C VAL A 134 -17.78 -17.30 5.48
N ARG A 135 -16.95 -17.31 4.45
CA ARG A 135 -16.53 -18.53 3.76
C ARG A 135 -15.08 -18.46 3.32
N ARG A 136 -14.41 -19.60 3.44
CA ARG A 136 -13.05 -19.82 2.93
C ARG A 136 -13.11 -21.00 1.97
N LEU A 137 -12.74 -20.77 0.71
CA LEU A 137 -12.89 -21.66 -0.41
C LEU A 137 -11.50 -22.13 -0.86
N SER A 138 -11.13 -23.38 -0.58
CA SER A 138 -9.76 -23.87 -0.64
C SER A 138 -9.65 -25.04 -1.62
N LEU A 139 -9.63 -24.76 -2.94
CA LEU A 139 -9.45 -25.77 -4.00
C LEU A 139 -8.41 -25.39 -5.06
N HIS A 140 -8.02 -24.11 -5.14
CA HIS A 140 -7.00 -23.65 -6.08
C HIS A 140 -5.60 -23.92 -5.56
N THR A 141 -4.67 -24.18 -6.47
CA THR A 141 -3.27 -24.35 -6.17
C THR A 141 -2.47 -23.11 -6.59
N SER A 142 -1.54 -22.65 -5.76
CA SER A 142 -0.63 -21.53 -6.03
C SER A 142 -1.27 -20.14 -6.00
N HIS A 143 -2.14 -19.77 -6.94
CA HIS A 143 -2.78 -18.45 -6.97
C HIS A 143 -4.05 -18.44 -7.80
N VAL A 144 -4.91 -17.47 -7.53
CA VAL A 144 -6.13 -17.17 -8.28
C VAL A 144 -5.93 -15.84 -9.01
N VAL A 145 -6.27 -15.79 -10.29
CA VAL A 145 -6.00 -14.64 -11.17
C VAL A 145 -7.19 -13.71 -11.28
N ALA A 146 -8.42 -14.26 -11.29
CA ALA A 146 -9.62 -13.47 -11.49
C ALA A 146 -10.81 -14.05 -10.74
N LEU A 147 -11.70 -13.17 -10.29
CA LEU A 147 -12.94 -13.46 -9.57
C LEU A 147 -14.09 -12.65 -10.16
N ALA A 148 -15.28 -13.24 -10.23
CA ALA A 148 -16.51 -12.53 -10.58
C ALA A 148 -17.71 -13.12 -9.86
N PHE A 149 -18.60 -12.26 -9.33
CA PHE A 149 -19.91 -12.65 -8.81
C PHE A 149 -20.96 -12.72 -9.93
N SER A 150 -21.94 -13.61 -9.78
CA SER A 150 -23.17 -13.57 -10.58
C SER A 150 -24.02 -12.36 -10.19
N GLU A 151 -24.92 -11.93 -11.08
CA GLU A 151 -25.81 -10.77 -10.87
C GLU A 151 -26.75 -10.92 -9.66
N ASP A 152 -27.14 -12.14 -9.31
CA ASP A 152 -27.98 -12.47 -8.15
C ASP A 152 -27.18 -12.70 -6.86
N GLU A 153 -25.84 -12.51 -6.88
CA GLU A 153 -24.92 -12.67 -5.76
C GLU A 153 -24.87 -14.10 -5.15
N LYS A 154 -25.47 -15.12 -5.82
CA LYS A 154 -25.50 -16.48 -5.31
C LYS A 154 -24.29 -17.31 -5.72
N SER A 155 -23.70 -16.98 -6.86
CA SER A 155 -22.59 -17.74 -7.42
C SER A 155 -21.34 -16.86 -7.56
N LEU A 156 -20.19 -17.49 -7.38
CA LEU A 156 -18.88 -16.89 -7.60
C LEU A 156 -18.10 -17.78 -8.58
N ALA A 157 -17.52 -17.17 -9.61
CA ALA A 157 -16.58 -17.83 -10.50
C ALA A 157 -15.15 -17.41 -10.10
N SER A 158 -14.26 -18.39 -9.95
CA SER A 158 -12.83 -18.19 -9.70
C SER A 158 -11.99 -18.86 -10.76
N VAL A 159 -10.87 -18.23 -11.14
CA VAL A 159 -9.97 -18.71 -12.17
C VAL A 159 -8.58 -18.86 -11.58
N GLY A 160 -8.05 -20.08 -11.61
CA GLY A 160 -6.71 -20.40 -11.16
C GLY A 160 -5.63 -19.94 -12.16
N GLY A 161 -4.42 -19.73 -11.65
CA GLY A 161 -3.28 -19.30 -12.45
C GLY A 161 -2.61 -20.43 -13.25
N GLU A 162 -1.42 -20.20 -13.76
CA GLU A 162 -0.67 -21.05 -14.69
C GLU A 162 -0.45 -22.49 -14.23
N THR A 163 -0.38 -22.72 -12.94
CA THR A 163 -0.15 -24.07 -12.39
C THR A 163 -1.42 -24.81 -12.04
N ASP A 164 -2.54 -24.11 -11.94
CA ASP A 164 -3.83 -24.69 -11.57
C ASP A 164 -4.74 -24.91 -12.79
N GLU A 165 -4.74 -23.98 -13.74
CA GLU A 165 -5.48 -24.02 -15.02
C GLU A 165 -6.93 -24.48 -14.90
N ARG A 166 -7.63 -24.06 -13.83
CA ARG A 166 -9.02 -24.44 -13.53
C ARG A 166 -9.92 -23.24 -13.39
N VAL A 167 -11.16 -23.42 -13.84
CA VAL A 167 -12.29 -22.54 -13.52
C VAL A 167 -13.18 -23.27 -12.55
N ILE A 168 -13.50 -22.65 -11.41
CA ILE A 168 -14.37 -23.23 -10.39
C ILE A 168 -15.55 -22.28 -10.16
N MET A 169 -16.74 -22.83 -10.11
CA MET A 169 -17.95 -22.13 -9.74
C MET A 169 -18.39 -22.56 -8.34
N TRP A 170 -18.68 -21.59 -7.51
CA TRP A 170 -18.98 -21.75 -6.09
C TRP A 170 -20.38 -21.26 -5.77
N ASP A 171 -21.06 -21.91 -4.84
CA ASP A 171 -22.22 -21.35 -4.15
C ASP A 171 -21.72 -20.47 -3.00
N VAL A 172 -22.07 -19.18 -3.04
CA VAL A 172 -21.62 -18.17 -2.06
C VAL A 172 -22.19 -18.45 -0.67
N HIS A 173 -23.42 -18.95 -0.58
CA HIS A 173 -24.11 -19.16 0.70
C HIS A 173 -23.61 -20.40 1.43
N SER A 174 -23.48 -21.51 0.72
CA SER A 174 -23.00 -22.76 1.32
C SER A 174 -21.47 -22.82 1.42
N GLY A 175 -20.75 -22.08 0.55
CA GLY A 175 -19.31 -22.15 0.42
C GLY A 175 -18.80 -23.42 -0.26
N THR A 176 -19.70 -24.14 -0.97
CA THR A 176 -19.34 -25.38 -1.68
C THR A 176 -19.06 -25.13 -3.14
N ALA A 177 -18.12 -25.90 -3.72
CA ALA A 177 -17.92 -25.90 -5.16
C ALA A 177 -19.10 -26.56 -5.86
N LEU A 178 -19.77 -25.83 -6.75
CA LEU A 178 -20.84 -26.37 -7.59
C LEU A 178 -20.27 -27.26 -8.69
N CYS A 179 -19.21 -26.82 -9.34
CA CYS A 179 -18.48 -27.59 -10.35
C CYS A 179 -17.11 -26.92 -10.62
N GLY A 180 -16.19 -27.67 -11.22
CA GLY A 180 -14.92 -27.21 -11.72
C GLY A 180 -14.62 -27.81 -13.09
N SER A 181 -13.91 -27.07 -13.93
CA SER A 181 -13.51 -27.52 -15.27
C SER A 181 -12.09 -27.04 -15.57
N PRO A 182 -11.27 -27.83 -16.26
CA PRO A 182 -9.98 -27.35 -16.75
C PRO A 182 -10.19 -26.29 -17.84
N ILE A 183 -9.27 -25.33 -17.91
CA ILE A 183 -9.26 -24.30 -18.96
C ILE A 183 -8.88 -24.96 -20.28
N PRO A 184 -9.64 -24.73 -21.39
CA PRO A 184 -9.32 -25.31 -22.67
C PRO A 184 -7.97 -24.84 -23.18
N SER A 185 -7.21 -25.75 -23.80
CA SER A 185 -6.00 -25.46 -24.58
C SER A 185 -4.81 -24.85 -23.82
N GLY A 186 -4.70 -25.01 -22.50
CA GLY A 186 -3.49 -24.60 -21.74
C GLY A 186 -3.12 -23.14 -21.86
N GLY A 187 -4.09 -22.26 -22.16
CA GLY A 187 -3.90 -20.82 -22.28
C GLY A 187 -4.05 -20.11 -20.92
N LYS A 188 -3.13 -19.20 -20.61
CA LYS A 188 -3.21 -18.35 -19.42
C LYS A 188 -4.46 -17.46 -19.48
N VAL A 189 -5.39 -17.62 -18.56
CA VAL A 189 -6.57 -16.74 -18.41
C VAL A 189 -6.21 -15.56 -17.52
N CYS A 190 -6.64 -14.36 -17.90
CA CYS A 190 -6.37 -13.12 -17.17
C CYS A 190 -7.60 -12.42 -16.63
N ALA A 191 -8.78 -12.70 -17.17
CA ALA A 191 -10.02 -12.02 -16.80
C ALA A 191 -11.24 -12.93 -16.86
N VAL A 192 -12.23 -12.65 -16.00
CA VAL A 192 -13.54 -13.30 -15.96
C VAL A 192 -14.63 -12.26 -15.76
N ALA A 193 -15.79 -12.45 -16.41
CA ALA A 193 -16.95 -11.59 -16.22
C ALA A 193 -18.24 -12.39 -16.45
N PHE A 194 -19.24 -12.24 -15.56
CA PHE A 194 -20.59 -12.77 -15.76
C PHE A 194 -21.39 -11.92 -16.77
N LEU A 195 -22.34 -12.55 -17.44
CA LEU A 195 -23.36 -11.84 -18.20
C LEU A 195 -24.36 -11.19 -17.23
N HIS A 196 -24.92 -10.03 -17.62
CA HIS A 196 -25.86 -9.29 -16.77
C HIS A 196 -27.23 -9.91 -16.67
N ARG A 197 -27.70 -10.61 -17.74
CA ARG A 197 -29.00 -11.24 -17.79
C ARG A 197 -28.98 -12.73 -17.45
N SER A 198 -27.81 -13.29 -17.19
CA SER A 198 -27.66 -14.72 -16.89
C SER A 198 -26.80 -14.92 -15.66
N ASN A 199 -27.33 -15.60 -14.65
CA ASN A 199 -26.61 -15.94 -13.42
C ASN A 199 -25.74 -17.20 -13.55
N THR A 200 -25.87 -17.92 -14.70
CA THR A 200 -25.18 -19.19 -14.96
C THR A 200 -24.15 -19.11 -16.09
N THR A 201 -24.08 -17.96 -16.77
CA THR A 201 -23.22 -17.79 -17.94
C THR A 201 -22.18 -16.70 -17.69
N PHE A 202 -20.91 -17.01 -17.98
CA PHE A 202 -19.79 -16.06 -17.84
C PHE A 202 -18.75 -16.27 -18.94
N ILE A 203 -17.86 -15.30 -19.11
CA ILE A 203 -16.79 -15.30 -20.12
C ILE A 203 -15.45 -15.28 -19.40
N THR A 204 -14.53 -16.12 -19.87
CA THR A 204 -13.11 -16.04 -19.50
C THR A 204 -12.28 -15.67 -20.71
N ALA A 205 -11.25 -14.85 -20.51
CA ALA A 205 -10.34 -14.46 -21.59
C ALA A 205 -8.90 -14.37 -21.09
N GLY A 206 -7.96 -14.63 -22.01
CA GLY A 206 -6.55 -14.65 -21.69
C GLY A 206 -5.67 -14.79 -22.92
N GLU A 207 -4.60 -15.56 -22.80
CA GLU A 207 -3.63 -15.75 -23.86
C GLU A 207 -4.19 -16.67 -24.96
N PHE A 208 -4.57 -16.06 -26.08
CA PHE A 208 -5.14 -16.72 -27.28
C PHE A 208 -6.43 -17.49 -27.05
N VAL A 209 -7.06 -17.38 -25.90
CA VAL A 209 -8.27 -18.10 -25.51
C VAL A 209 -9.35 -17.14 -25.03
N VAL A 210 -10.54 -17.27 -25.58
CA VAL A 210 -11.77 -16.65 -25.05
C VAL A 210 -12.85 -17.69 -25.06
N SER A 211 -13.43 -17.99 -23.89
CA SER A 211 -14.43 -19.02 -23.72
C SER A 211 -15.66 -18.47 -23.02
N LYS A 212 -16.82 -18.82 -23.55
CA LYS A 212 -18.13 -18.59 -22.92
C LYS A 212 -18.51 -19.86 -22.17
N TRP A 213 -18.71 -19.76 -20.89
CA TRP A 213 -19.06 -20.85 -19.99
C TRP A 213 -20.51 -20.79 -19.65
N SER A 214 -21.16 -21.97 -19.56
CA SER A 214 -22.54 -22.11 -19.13
C SER A 214 -22.65 -23.24 -18.10
N TYR A 215 -23.21 -22.93 -16.94
CA TYR A 215 -23.46 -23.88 -15.87
C TYR A 215 -24.84 -24.48 -15.99
N ASP A 216 -24.89 -25.79 -16.04
CA ASP A 216 -26.13 -26.59 -16.02
C ASP A 216 -26.37 -27.08 -14.58
N ASP A 217 -27.37 -26.50 -13.93
CA ASP A 217 -27.71 -26.84 -12.54
C ASP A 217 -28.28 -28.26 -12.38
N THR A 218 -28.92 -28.79 -13.43
CA THR A 218 -29.48 -30.14 -13.43
C THR A 218 -28.39 -31.21 -13.42
N ASN A 219 -27.38 -31.04 -14.28
CA ASN A 219 -26.29 -31.99 -14.44
C ASN A 219 -25.07 -31.66 -13.60
N LYS A 220 -25.10 -30.55 -12.87
CA LYS A 220 -23.93 -30.00 -12.09
C LYS A 220 -22.67 -29.93 -12.93
N ARG A 221 -22.80 -29.50 -14.17
CA ARG A 221 -21.70 -29.48 -15.15
C ARG A 221 -21.49 -28.09 -15.74
N LEU A 222 -20.23 -27.72 -15.90
CA LEU A 222 -19.80 -26.55 -16.62
C LEU A 222 -19.43 -26.92 -18.05
N SER A 223 -20.12 -26.34 -19.02
CA SER A 223 -19.81 -26.46 -20.45
C SER A 223 -19.22 -25.16 -20.97
N HIS A 224 -18.40 -25.22 -22.00
CA HIS A 224 -17.80 -24.05 -22.61
C HIS A 224 -17.86 -24.11 -24.12
N ASP A 225 -18.02 -22.93 -24.72
CA ASP A 225 -17.92 -22.70 -26.17
C ASP A 225 -16.79 -21.66 -26.40
N SER A 226 -15.86 -21.97 -27.30
CA SER A 226 -14.82 -21.02 -27.70
C SER A 226 -15.41 -19.93 -28.57
N LEU A 227 -15.14 -18.65 -28.24
CA LEU A 227 -15.54 -17.51 -29.06
C LEU A 227 -14.69 -17.45 -30.33
N ASN A 228 -15.33 -17.29 -31.48
CA ASN A 228 -14.64 -17.25 -32.77
C ASN A 228 -14.06 -15.84 -33.04
N LEU A 229 -12.75 -15.70 -32.85
CA LEU A 229 -12.00 -14.48 -33.17
C LEU A 229 -11.42 -14.46 -34.59
N GLY A 230 -11.79 -15.42 -35.45
CA GLY A 230 -11.23 -15.58 -36.80
C GLY A 230 -9.74 -15.95 -36.77
N THR A 231 -8.93 -15.27 -37.53
CA THR A 231 -7.47 -15.50 -37.58
C THR A 231 -6.67 -14.72 -36.53
N LEU A 232 -7.35 -13.89 -35.70
CA LEU A 232 -6.70 -13.02 -34.75
C LEU A 232 -6.30 -13.81 -33.49
N LYS A 233 -5.01 -13.87 -33.24
CA LYS A 233 -4.45 -14.37 -31.99
C LYS A 233 -4.02 -13.20 -31.14
N ARG A 234 -4.66 -12.97 -30.00
CA ARG A 234 -4.38 -11.85 -29.10
C ARG A 234 -4.30 -12.33 -27.66
N HIS A 235 -3.46 -11.67 -26.89
CA HIS A 235 -3.44 -11.80 -25.43
C HIS A 235 -4.42 -10.77 -24.86
N ILE A 236 -5.48 -11.23 -24.21
CA ILE A 236 -6.55 -10.40 -23.68
C ILE A 236 -6.28 -10.16 -22.19
N LEU A 237 -6.30 -8.89 -21.81
CA LEU A 237 -5.98 -8.43 -20.45
C LEU A 237 -7.25 -8.04 -19.65
N SER A 238 -8.28 -7.56 -20.35
CA SER A 238 -9.49 -7.04 -19.70
C SER A 238 -10.75 -7.33 -20.49
N ILE A 239 -11.88 -7.43 -19.78
CA ILE A 239 -13.21 -7.72 -20.34
C ILE A 239 -14.19 -6.68 -19.80
N ALA A 240 -15.07 -6.17 -20.68
CA ALA A 240 -16.27 -5.45 -20.28
C ALA A 240 -17.45 -5.94 -21.14
N ILE A 241 -18.59 -6.23 -20.51
CA ILE A 241 -19.80 -6.72 -21.18
C ILE A 241 -20.88 -5.64 -21.09
N ASP A 242 -21.63 -5.41 -22.15
CA ASP A 242 -22.68 -4.39 -22.12
C ASP A 242 -23.92 -4.87 -21.34
N GLU A 243 -24.74 -3.90 -20.93
CA GLU A 243 -25.93 -4.12 -20.08
C GLU A 243 -26.99 -5.03 -20.75
N ASP A 244 -26.95 -5.11 -22.08
CA ASP A 244 -27.88 -5.91 -22.89
C ASP A 244 -27.35 -7.31 -23.19
N ASP A 245 -26.11 -7.63 -22.82
CA ASP A 245 -25.39 -8.87 -23.15
C ASP A 245 -25.22 -9.11 -24.67
N ASP A 246 -25.30 -8.03 -25.46
CA ASP A 246 -25.11 -8.11 -26.91
C ASP A 246 -23.64 -8.12 -27.30
N TYR A 247 -22.81 -7.32 -26.64
CA TYR A 247 -21.41 -7.16 -26.98
C TYR A 247 -20.47 -7.33 -25.78
N ALA A 248 -19.39 -8.07 -26.02
CA ALA A 248 -18.23 -8.09 -25.13
C ALA A 248 -17.08 -7.28 -25.78
N TYR A 249 -16.48 -6.40 -24.97
CA TYR A 249 -15.31 -5.61 -25.32
C TYR A 249 -14.09 -6.23 -24.64
N LEU A 250 -13.13 -6.67 -25.45
CA LEU A 250 -11.94 -7.38 -24.99
C LEU A 250 -10.71 -6.50 -25.23
N GLY A 251 -10.06 -6.06 -24.19
CA GLY A 251 -8.84 -5.26 -24.23
C GLY A 251 -7.61 -6.14 -24.41
N THR A 252 -6.74 -5.81 -25.37
CA THR A 252 -5.60 -6.64 -25.71
C THR A 252 -4.26 -6.01 -25.33
N SER A 253 -3.21 -6.83 -25.21
CA SER A 253 -1.84 -6.38 -25.04
C SER A 253 -1.28 -5.61 -26.26
N SER A 254 -1.92 -5.75 -27.41
CA SER A 254 -1.56 -5.06 -28.66
C SER A 254 -2.19 -3.68 -28.82
N ALA A 255 -2.87 -3.16 -27.78
CA ALA A 255 -3.57 -1.87 -27.78
C ALA A 255 -4.76 -1.79 -28.76
N ASP A 256 -5.36 -2.92 -29.08
CA ASP A 256 -6.63 -3.00 -29.78
C ASP A 256 -7.74 -3.51 -28.85
N ILE A 257 -8.98 -3.18 -29.19
CA ILE A 257 -10.18 -3.64 -28.50
C ILE A 257 -10.95 -4.51 -29.49
N LEU A 258 -11.13 -5.78 -29.15
CA LEU A 258 -11.93 -6.70 -29.94
C LEU A 258 -13.38 -6.61 -29.49
N ILE A 259 -14.30 -6.46 -30.44
CA ILE A 259 -15.74 -6.36 -30.19
C ILE A 259 -16.39 -7.64 -30.66
N VAL A 260 -16.88 -8.41 -29.71
CA VAL A 260 -17.50 -9.72 -29.95
C VAL A 260 -19.00 -9.61 -29.76
N PHE A 261 -19.77 -10.08 -30.72
CA PHE A 261 -21.23 -10.20 -30.62
C PHE A 261 -21.57 -11.53 -29.95
N LEU A 262 -22.04 -11.45 -28.72
CA LEU A 262 -22.22 -12.60 -27.83
C LEU A 262 -23.32 -13.60 -28.26
N PRO A 263 -24.48 -13.18 -28.84
CA PRO A 263 -25.50 -14.11 -29.28
C PRO A 263 -25.01 -15.08 -30.36
N GLN A 264 -24.10 -14.66 -31.21
CA GLN A 264 -23.51 -15.49 -32.28
C GLN A 264 -22.11 -15.99 -31.95
N SER A 265 -21.51 -15.54 -30.83
CA SER A 265 -20.15 -15.86 -30.44
C SER A 265 -19.07 -15.52 -31.49
N VAL A 266 -19.24 -14.41 -32.22
CA VAL A 266 -18.40 -14.03 -33.37
C VAL A 266 -17.82 -12.64 -33.20
N LEU A 267 -16.55 -12.47 -33.59
CA LEU A 267 -15.90 -11.16 -33.67
C LEU A 267 -16.58 -10.30 -34.74
N LYS A 268 -17.03 -9.10 -34.36
CA LYS A 268 -17.64 -8.12 -35.28
C LYS A 268 -16.66 -7.09 -35.76
N GLU A 269 -15.87 -6.52 -34.88
CA GLU A 269 -14.97 -5.41 -35.19
C GLU A 269 -13.73 -5.49 -34.30
N SER A 270 -12.60 -4.98 -34.79
CA SER A 270 -11.40 -4.69 -33.99
C SER A 270 -11.13 -3.19 -34.07
N PHE A 271 -11.11 -2.53 -32.92
CA PHE A 271 -10.88 -1.11 -32.80
C PHE A 271 -9.45 -0.86 -32.31
N THR A 272 -8.61 -0.28 -33.15
CA THR A 272 -7.23 0.08 -32.80
C THR A 272 -7.18 1.51 -32.27
N LEU A 273 -6.59 1.71 -31.11
CA LEU A 273 -6.41 3.03 -30.52
C LEU A 273 -5.38 3.82 -31.32
N LYS A 274 -5.74 5.05 -31.74
CA LYS A 274 -4.95 5.90 -32.67
C LYS A 274 -3.61 6.41 -32.10
N ARG A 275 -3.38 6.37 -30.77
CA ARG A 275 -2.09 6.64 -30.15
C ARG A 275 -1.32 5.31 -30.02
N HIS A 276 -0.02 5.36 -30.21
CA HIS A 276 0.89 4.25 -29.92
C HIS A 276 0.90 3.96 -28.42
N ILE A 277 -0.09 3.25 -27.93
CA ILE A 277 -0.15 2.73 -26.58
C ILE A 277 0.75 1.50 -26.54
N SER A 278 1.98 1.67 -26.08
CA SER A 278 3.03 0.65 -26.17
C SER A 278 2.82 -0.58 -25.27
N GLN A 279 1.88 -0.52 -24.33
CA GLN A 279 1.75 -1.54 -23.25
C GLN A 279 0.36 -2.17 -23.14
N GLY A 280 -0.53 -1.97 -24.10
CA GLY A 280 -1.82 -2.64 -24.17
C GLY A 280 -2.96 -1.96 -23.38
N VAL A 281 -4.13 -2.64 -23.38
CA VAL A 281 -5.37 -2.20 -22.70
C VAL A 281 -5.52 -3.00 -21.41
N HIS A 282 -5.21 -2.40 -20.28
CA HIS A 282 -5.18 -3.08 -18.97
C HIS A 282 -6.54 -3.11 -18.28
N SER A 283 -7.38 -2.09 -18.48
CA SER A 283 -8.69 -2.02 -17.85
C SER A 283 -9.74 -1.43 -18.78
N LEU A 284 -10.95 -1.96 -18.70
CA LEU A 284 -12.13 -1.54 -19.44
C LEU A 284 -13.30 -1.36 -18.49
N THR A 285 -14.02 -0.25 -18.61
CA THR A 285 -15.24 -0.01 -17.82
C THR A 285 -16.29 0.71 -18.65
N LEU A 286 -17.52 0.27 -18.56
CA LEU A 286 -18.65 0.89 -19.23
C LEU A 286 -19.29 1.96 -18.34
N ALA A 287 -19.56 3.12 -18.93
CA ALA A 287 -20.26 4.22 -18.30
C ALA A 287 -21.37 4.70 -19.25
N ARG A 288 -22.58 4.22 -19.10
CA ARG A 288 -23.70 4.49 -20.03
C ARG A 288 -23.34 4.22 -21.49
N ASN A 289 -23.28 5.30 -22.28
CA ASN A 289 -23.00 5.24 -23.73
C ASN A 289 -21.50 5.33 -24.05
N ALA A 290 -20.63 5.28 -23.06
CA ALA A 290 -19.20 5.38 -23.24
C ALA A 290 -18.46 4.15 -22.71
N LEU A 291 -17.35 3.83 -23.38
CA LEU A 291 -16.36 2.87 -22.91
C LEU A 291 -15.10 3.64 -22.48
N LEU A 292 -14.74 3.48 -21.21
CA LEU A 292 -13.51 4.00 -20.63
C LEU A 292 -12.43 2.94 -20.74
N VAL A 293 -11.28 3.33 -21.25
CA VAL A 293 -10.17 2.45 -21.57
C VAL A 293 -8.92 2.93 -20.85
N GLY A 294 -8.44 2.13 -19.91
CA GLY A 294 -7.18 2.35 -19.21
C GLY A 294 -6.04 1.61 -19.88
N ALA A 295 -5.03 2.36 -20.26
CA ALA A 295 -3.92 1.83 -21.02
C ALA A 295 -2.65 1.62 -20.18
N GLY A 296 -1.76 0.77 -20.65
CA GLY A 296 -0.48 0.46 -20.02
C GLY A 296 0.49 1.63 -19.97
N ASP A 297 0.29 2.68 -20.79
CA ASP A 297 1.06 3.92 -20.74
C ASP A 297 0.55 4.93 -19.69
N GLY A 298 -0.53 4.59 -18.97
CA GLY A 298 -1.16 5.46 -17.98
C GLY A 298 -2.16 6.45 -18.54
N SER A 299 -2.55 6.31 -19.80
CA SER A 299 -3.58 7.15 -20.42
C SER A 299 -4.98 6.55 -20.22
N LEU A 300 -5.97 7.45 -20.07
CA LEU A 300 -7.39 7.13 -20.04
C LEU A 300 -8.02 7.61 -21.35
N THR A 301 -8.57 6.69 -22.11
CA THR A 301 -9.25 6.97 -23.38
C THR A 301 -10.75 6.79 -23.24
N LEU A 302 -11.50 7.75 -23.75
CA LEU A 302 -12.95 7.74 -23.81
C LEU A 302 -13.43 7.42 -25.23
N LEU A 303 -14.23 6.38 -25.37
CA LEU A 303 -14.84 5.96 -26.63
C LEU A 303 -16.38 6.03 -26.52
N SER A 304 -17.06 6.50 -27.56
CA SER A 304 -18.52 6.46 -27.68
C SER A 304 -18.97 5.11 -28.22
N ARG A 305 -19.99 4.51 -27.62
CA ARG A 305 -20.59 3.23 -28.04
C ARG A 305 -21.68 3.37 -29.11
N ARG A 306 -22.16 4.59 -29.38
CA ARG A 306 -23.18 4.87 -30.39
C ARG A 306 -22.63 5.85 -31.41
N ALA A 307 -21.78 5.37 -32.27
CA ALA A 307 -21.19 6.20 -33.32
C ALA A 307 -22.22 6.61 -34.37
N LYS A 308 -22.25 7.89 -34.68
CA LYS A 308 -23.07 8.42 -35.79
C LYS A 308 -22.64 7.87 -37.14
N SER A 309 -21.43 7.31 -37.24
CA SER A 309 -20.77 6.77 -38.43
C SER A 309 -21.13 5.32 -38.75
N GLY A 310 -22.01 4.67 -38.00
CA GLY A 310 -22.36 3.24 -38.15
C GLY A 310 -21.32 2.27 -37.61
N LYS A 311 -20.23 2.76 -36.98
CA LYS A 311 -19.26 1.96 -36.22
C LYS A 311 -19.76 1.71 -34.80
N ILE A 312 -19.31 0.61 -34.20
CA ILE A 312 -19.71 0.28 -32.81
C ILE A 312 -19.01 1.20 -31.81
N LEU A 313 -17.74 1.54 -32.06
CA LEU A 313 -16.94 2.45 -31.22
C LEU A 313 -16.43 3.64 -32.01
N GLU A 314 -16.42 4.80 -31.38
CA GLU A 314 -15.86 6.05 -31.93
C GLU A 314 -15.00 6.75 -30.87
N PHE A 315 -13.79 7.18 -31.26
CA PHE A 315 -12.88 7.91 -30.37
C PHE A 315 -13.42 9.31 -30.04
N ILE A 316 -13.44 9.64 -28.74
CA ILE A 316 -13.84 10.97 -28.26
C ILE A 316 -12.60 11.76 -27.80
N CYS A 317 -11.92 11.30 -26.77
CA CYS A 317 -10.75 11.97 -26.20
C CYS A 317 -9.84 10.99 -25.46
N CYS A 318 -8.60 11.44 -25.20
CA CYS A 318 -7.62 10.73 -24.40
C CYS A 318 -6.94 11.72 -23.46
N ARG A 319 -6.63 11.27 -22.23
CA ARG A 319 -5.94 12.05 -21.21
C ARG A 319 -4.87 11.20 -20.54
N ASP A 320 -3.70 11.81 -20.32
CA ASP A 320 -2.64 11.18 -19.53
C ASP A 320 -2.97 11.38 -18.03
N ILE A 321 -3.19 10.28 -17.32
CA ILE A 321 -3.60 10.26 -15.90
C ILE A 321 -2.42 9.97 -15.01
N SER A 322 -1.71 8.87 -15.29
CA SER A 322 -0.56 8.41 -14.54
C SER A 322 0.64 8.21 -15.48
N ARG A 323 1.79 7.94 -14.89
CA ARG A 323 3.01 7.56 -15.63
C ARG A 323 3.22 6.05 -15.69
N SER A 324 2.29 5.28 -15.17
CA SER A 324 2.25 3.82 -15.19
C SER A 324 0.88 3.33 -15.61
N GLY A 325 0.78 2.09 -16.07
CA GLY A 325 -0.43 1.50 -16.56
C GLY A 325 -1.64 1.66 -15.64
N LEU A 326 -2.81 1.92 -16.20
CA LEU A 326 -4.07 2.00 -15.46
C LEU A 326 -4.68 0.62 -15.36
N THR A 327 -4.50 -0.03 -14.21
CA THR A 327 -4.96 -1.40 -13.94
C THR A 327 -6.42 -1.48 -13.53
N SER A 328 -6.99 -0.38 -13.05
CA SER A 328 -8.37 -0.35 -12.55
C SER A 328 -9.06 0.96 -12.91
N ILE A 329 -10.33 0.88 -13.31
CA ILE A 329 -11.21 2.04 -13.54
C ILE A 329 -12.54 1.76 -12.87
N ALA A 330 -13.01 2.68 -12.03
CA ALA A 330 -14.33 2.62 -11.43
C ALA A 330 -15.07 3.96 -11.61
N VAL A 331 -16.38 3.91 -11.83
CA VAL A 331 -17.20 5.07 -12.15
C VAL A 331 -18.29 5.23 -11.10
N ALA A 332 -18.37 6.41 -10.48
CA ALA A 332 -19.45 6.81 -9.58
C ALA A 332 -20.29 7.91 -10.21
N ARG A 333 -21.60 7.89 -9.96
CA ARG A 333 -22.47 9.02 -10.31
C ARG A 333 -22.20 10.15 -9.33
N THR A 334 -21.82 11.34 -9.83
CA THR A 334 -21.62 12.51 -8.97
C THR A 334 -22.96 12.85 -8.30
N ALA A 335 -22.99 12.90 -6.98
CA ALA A 335 -24.17 13.46 -6.28
C ALA A 335 -24.32 14.90 -6.76
N GLN A 336 -25.52 15.26 -7.25
CA GLN A 336 -25.83 16.64 -7.66
C GLN A 336 -25.55 17.59 -6.48
N SER A 337 -24.36 18.18 -6.48
CA SER A 337 -24.14 19.41 -5.71
C SER A 337 -24.78 20.52 -6.53
N ASP A 338 -25.63 21.31 -5.90
CA ASP A 338 -26.17 22.54 -6.45
C ASP A 338 -25.00 23.42 -6.94
N VAL A 339 -24.69 23.34 -8.22
CA VAL A 339 -23.68 24.19 -8.85
C VAL A 339 -24.35 25.52 -9.18
N THR A 340 -24.58 26.30 -8.17
CA THR A 340 -24.79 27.75 -8.32
C THR A 340 -23.41 28.42 -8.30
N GLY A 341 -22.78 28.52 -9.46
CA GLY A 341 -21.58 29.32 -9.59
C GLY A 341 -20.60 28.76 -10.61
N LEU A 342 -20.66 29.25 -11.84
CA LEU A 342 -19.58 29.10 -12.83
C LEU A 342 -18.33 29.81 -12.31
N VAL A 343 -17.45 29.07 -11.61
CA VAL A 343 -16.11 29.58 -11.28
C VAL A 343 -15.19 29.28 -12.45
N TYR A 344 -14.85 30.30 -13.21
CA TYR A 344 -13.84 30.23 -14.25
C TYR A 344 -12.46 29.90 -13.65
N PRO A 345 -11.70 28.95 -14.23
CA PRO A 345 -10.34 28.73 -13.77
C PRO A 345 -9.50 30.00 -14.02
N LYS A 346 -8.99 30.59 -12.96
CA LYS A 346 -7.98 31.67 -13.04
C LYS A 346 -6.70 31.06 -13.63
N GLY A 347 -6.44 31.28 -14.93
CA GLY A 347 -5.18 30.83 -15.53
C GLY A 347 -5.15 30.64 -17.04
N CYS A 348 -6.25 30.74 -17.76
CA CYS A 348 -6.24 30.60 -19.21
C CYS A 348 -5.67 31.86 -19.90
N LYS A 349 -4.37 31.85 -20.23
CA LYS A 349 -3.61 33.00 -20.78
C LYS A 349 -3.66 33.13 -22.30
N THR A 350 -4.46 32.38 -23.05
CA THR A 350 -4.52 32.54 -24.49
C THR A 350 -5.76 33.31 -24.95
N GLN A 351 -5.52 34.46 -25.54
CA GLN A 351 -6.57 35.33 -26.14
C GLN A 351 -7.45 34.61 -27.16
N TYR A 352 -6.95 33.54 -27.77
CA TYR A 352 -7.69 32.75 -28.75
C TYR A 352 -8.81 31.91 -28.16
N ALA A 353 -8.59 31.34 -26.96
CA ALA A 353 -9.62 30.60 -26.22
C ALA A 353 -10.72 31.54 -25.70
N LYS A 354 -10.36 32.76 -25.25
CA LYS A 354 -11.33 33.79 -24.83
C LYS A 354 -12.23 34.27 -25.95
N ARG A 355 -11.71 34.44 -27.16
CA ARG A 355 -12.53 34.92 -28.35
C ARG A 355 -13.53 33.84 -28.80
N LYS A 356 -13.16 32.57 -28.83
CA LYS A 356 -14.10 31.50 -29.19
C LYS A 356 -15.21 31.34 -28.12
N PHE A 357 -14.88 31.44 -26.86
CA PHE A 357 -15.84 31.31 -25.76
C PHE A 357 -16.86 32.46 -25.74
N VAL A 358 -16.41 33.69 -25.95
CA VAL A 358 -17.29 34.88 -26.02
C VAL A 358 -18.16 34.86 -27.29
N HIS A 359 -17.67 34.31 -28.40
CA HIS A 359 -18.45 34.20 -29.64
C HIS A 359 -19.56 33.15 -29.51
N PHE A 360 -19.33 32.03 -28.85
CA PHE A 360 -20.35 31.00 -28.55
C PHE A 360 -21.40 31.51 -27.55
N ALA A 361 -20.98 32.23 -26.53
CA ALA A 361 -21.91 32.82 -25.55
C ALA A 361 -22.77 33.92 -26.18
N ARG A 362 -22.27 34.71 -27.14
CA ARG A 362 -23.03 35.70 -27.89
C ARG A 362 -24.02 35.10 -28.90
N LEU A 363 -23.69 33.96 -29.52
CA LEU A 363 -24.62 33.22 -30.39
C LEU A 363 -25.77 32.55 -29.64
N ALA A 364 -25.56 32.21 -28.36
CA ALA A 364 -26.63 31.67 -27.50
C ALA A 364 -27.55 32.77 -26.91
N LEU A 365 -27.11 34.02 -26.90
CA LEU A 365 -27.87 35.17 -26.32
C LEU A 365 -28.61 36.03 -27.37
N SER A 366 -28.55 35.68 -28.68
CA SER A 366 -29.11 36.49 -29.77
C SER A 366 -30.37 35.91 -30.43
N GLN A 367 -31.05 34.94 -29.84
CA GLN A 367 -32.36 34.50 -30.28
C GLN A 367 -33.39 34.59 -29.15
N ASP A 368 -34.19 35.64 -29.24
CA ASP A 368 -35.56 35.85 -28.78
C ASP A 368 -36.00 35.65 -27.34
N THR A 369 -36.33 36.79 -26.73
CA THR A 369 -37.50 37.11 -25.86
C THR A 369 -38.48 35.95 -25.64
N ALA A 370 -38.19 35.08 -24.67
CA ALA A 370 -39.16 34.35 -23.89
C ALA A 370 -38.57 34.15 -22.48
N GLN A 371 -39.41 34.35 -21.46
CA GLN A 371 -39.04 34.27 -20.04
C GLN A 371 -38.18 33.08 -19.71
N PRO A 372 -37.21 33.16 -18.77
CA PRO A 372 -36.35 32.04 -18.42
C PRO A 372 -37.20 30.99 -17.68
N GLU A 373 -37.73 30.05 -18.43
CA GLU A 373 -38.08 28.75 -17.83
C GLU A 373 -36.79 28.19 -17.21
N HIS A 374 -36.86 27.76 -15.98
CA HIS A 374 -35.83 27.10 -15.22
C HIS A 374 -35.14 26.05 -16.10
N TYR A 375 -33.96 26.36 -16.68
CA TYR A 375 -33.09 25.43 -17.31
C TYR A 375 -32.61 24.45 -16.22
N ARG A 376 -33.33 23.34 -16.07
CA ARG A 376 -32.80 22.19 -15.33
C ARG A 376 -31.55 21.72 -16.07
N ASP A 377 -30.41 21.95 -15.46
CA ASP A 377 -29.13 21.52 -15.94
C ASP A 377 -29.11 19.96 -16.00
N ASN A 378 -29.37 19.41 -17.18
CA ASN A 378 -29.38 17.96 -17.43
C ASN A 378 -27.94 17.44 -17.72
N SER A 379 -26.91 18.11 -17.24
CA SER A 379 -25.54 17.60 -17.34
C SER A 379 -25.35 16.44 -16.35
N GLU A 380 -25.25 15.23 -16.87
CA GLU A 380 -24.91 14.07 -16.07
C GLU A 380 -23.40 13.98 -15.96
N THR A 381 -22.89 14.24 -14.78
CA THR A 381 -21.47 14.12 -14.46
C THR A 381 -21.22 12.86 -13.63
N PHE A 382 -20.08 12.25 -13.87
CA PHE A 382 -19.60 11.05 -13.20
C PHE A 382 -18.16 11.28 -12.73
N ASP A 383 -17.87 10.80 -11.54
CA ASP A 383 -16.52 10.72 -11.03
C ASP A 383 -15.89 9.41 -11.51
N VAL A 384 -14.78 9.51 -12.21
CA VAL A 384 -14.00 8.35 -12.68
C VAL A 384 -12.76 8.23 -11.82
N TYR A 385 -12.61 7.10 -11.17
CA TYR A 385 -11.47 6.76 -10.33
C TYR A 385 -10.57 5.79 -11.09
N CYS A 386 -9.29 6.11 -11.17
CA CYS A 386 -8.29 5.32 -11.88
C CYS A 386 -7.20 4.88 -10.92
N GLY A 387 -7.01 3.57 -10.76
CA GLY A 387 -5.90 2.96 -10.07
C GLY A 387 -4.77 2.62 -11.03
N SER A 388 -3.53 2.97 -10.69
CA SER A 388 -2.37 2.67 -11.51
C SER A 388 -1.52 1.53 -10.95
N GLU A 389 -0.76 0.85 -11.80
CA GLU A 389 0.16 -0.23 -11.45
C GLU A 389 1.15 0.15 -10.32
N ARG A 390 1.52 1.42 -10.24
CA ARG A 390 2.41 1.95 -9.19
C ARG A 390 1.70 2.44 -7.94
N GLY A 391 0.43 2.08 -7.75
CA GLY A 391 -0.32 2.43 -6.55
C GLY A 391 -0.77 3.89 -6.47
N GLU A 392 -0.86 4.61 -7.59
CA GLU A 392 -1.47 5.95 -7.64
C GLU A 392 -2.98 5.80 -7.83
N LEU A 393 -3.78 6.47 -7.03
CA LEU A 393 -5.22 6.60 -7.19
C LEU A 393 -5.56 8.02 -7.61
N CYS A 394 -6.16 8.16 -8.78
CA CYS A 394 -6.52 9.45 -9.38
C CYS A 394 -8.02 9.53 -9.60
N LYS A 395 -8.57 10.74 -9.47
CA LYS A 395 -9.96 11.07 -9.79
C LYS A 395 -10.01 12.06 -10.94
N ILE A 396 -10.87 11.80 -11.92
CA ILE A 396 -11.18 12.71 -13.02
C ILE A 396 -12.69 12.78 -13.21
N GLU A 397 -13.21 13.92 -13.59
CA GLU A 397 -14.62 14.09 -13.85
C GLU A 397 -14.95 13.79 -15.33
N TYR A 398 -15.98 12.97 -15.53
CA TYR A 398 -16.54 12.64 -16.83
C TYR A 398 -17.94 13.25 -16.95
N CYS A 399 -18.15 14.05 -18.00
CA CYS A 399 -19.44 14.57 -18.34
C CYS A 399 -20.02 13.80 -19.55
N ALA A 400 -21.14 13.11 -19.33
CA ALA A 400 -21.79 12.31 -20.39
C ALA A 400 -22.42 13.19 -21.47
N ARG A 401 -22.81 14.43 -21.11
CA ARG A 401 -23.36 15.41 -22.05
C ARG A 401 -22.98 16.82 -21.60
N HIS A 402 -21.99 17.39 -22.27
CA HIS A 402 -21.58 18.77 -21.94
C HIS A 402 -22.67 19.77 -22.35
N PRO A 403 -23.09 20.70 -21.45
CA PRO A 403 -24.23 21.59 -21.70
C PRO A 403 -24.10 22.44 -22.95
N LEU A 404 -22.86 22.88 -23.27
CA LEU A 404 -22.58 23.77 -24.42
C LEU A 404 -22.26 23.07 -25.72
N SER A 405 -21.68 21.87 -25.68
CA SER A 405 -21.24 21.15 -26.88
C SER A 405 -22.06 19.90 -27.21
N GLY A 406 -22.86 19.42 -26.27
CA GLY A 406 -23.61 18.17 -26.36
C GLY A 406 -22.75 16.91 -26.48
N GLN A 407 -21.42 17.03 -26.33
CA GLN A 407 -20.46 15.94 -26.46
C GLN A 407 -19.99 15.43 -25.09
N CYS A 408 -19.61 14.17 -25.04
CA CYS A 408 -18.95 13.59 -23.89
C CYS A 408 -17.54 14.15 -23.73
N MET A 409 -17.11 14.45 -22.51
CA MET A 409 -15.78 15.01 -22.22
C MET A 409 -15.22 14.52 -20.89
N LEU A 410 -13.88 14.35 -20.83
CA LEU A 410 -13.14 14.22 -19.58
C LEU A 410 -12.64 15.61 -19.17
N HIS A 411 -13.00 16.02 -17.97
CA HIS A 411 -12.60 17.32 -17.43
C HIS A 411 -11.20 17.29 -16.79
N SER A 412 -10.51 18.40 -16.82
CA SER A 412 -9.27 18.64 -16.05
C SER A 412 -9.58 19.62 -14.91
N PRO A 413 -8.93 19.51 -13.75
CA PRO A 413 -7.69 18.77 -13.49
C PRO A 413 -7.91 17.31 -13.08
N VAL A 414 -6.85 16.50 -13.25
CA VAL A 414 -6.75 15.17 -12.63
C VAL A 414 -6.41 15.37 -11.16
N ASN A 415 -7.30 14.96 -10.27
CA ASN A 415 -7.07 15.04 -8.84
C ASN A 415 -6.43 13.73 -8.37
N ARG A 416 -5.21 13.80 -7.83
CA ARG A 416 -4.56 12.66 -7.18
C ARG A 416 -5.09 12.55 -5.75
N LEU A 417 -5.72 11.43 -5.44
CA LEU A 417 -6.34 11.18 -4.14
C LEU A 417 -5.37 10.54 -3.16
N GLU A 418 -4.65 9.53 -3.63
CA GLU A 418 -3.64 8.82 -2.86
C GLU A 418 -2.47 8.49 -3.75
N THR A 419 -1.30 8.51 -3.15
CA THR A 419 -0.07 8.15 -3.82
C THR A 419 0.74 7.30 -2.86
N SER A 420 0.89 6.02 -3.13
CA SER A 420 1.93 5.20 -2.51
C SER A 420 3.30 5.52 -3.13
N HIS A 421 4.37 5.06 -2.49
CA HIS A 421 5.65 5.01 -3.18
C HIS A 421 5.51 4.11 -4.42
N GLY A 422 5.92 4.59 -5.57
CA GLY A 422 5.97 3.78 -6.79
C GLY A 422 7.15 2.79 -6.81
N TYR A 423 7.88 2.69 -5.70
CA TYR A 423 9.05 1.85 -5.48
C TYR A 423 9.05 1.33 -4.05
N GLY A 424 9.72 0.22 -3.80
CA GLY A 424 9.92 -0.29 -2.44
C GLY A 424 10.56 0.77 -1.54
N ILE A 425 10.03 0.93 -0.35
CA ILE A 425 10.60 1.85 0.65
C ILE A 425 11.80 1.19 1.27
N THR A 426 12.89 1.94 1.40
CA THR A 426 14.16 1.46 1.99
C THR A 426 14.40 2.00 3.40
N GLY A 427 13.80 3.14 3.74
CA GLY A 427 13.96 3.77 5.04
C GLY A 427 12.78 4.64 5.43
N ILE A 428 12.58 4.74 6.75
CA ILE A 428 11.58 5.60 7.39
C ILE A 428 12.25 6.31 8.55
N THR A 429 11.90 7.58 8.79
CA THR A 429 12.47 8.37 9.86
C THR A 429 11.47 9.42 10.36
N PHE A 430 11.57 9.74 11.64
CA PHE A 430 10.87 10.87 12.27
C PHE A 430 11.84 12.00 12.56
N PRO A 431 11.38 13.26 12.63
CA PRO A 431 12.10 14.34 13.33
C PRO A 431 12.34 13.96 14.79
N HIS A 432 13.30 14.63 15.45
CA HIS A 432 13.69 14.27 16.82
C HIS A 432 12.58 14.58 17.83
N ASP A 433 11.96 15.76 17.72
CA ASP A 433 10.97 16.26 18.69
C ASP A 433 9.55 16.36 18.11
N ASP A 434 9.39 16.32 16.78
CA ASP A 434 8.10 16.54 16.11
C ASP A 434 7.53 15.24 15.53
N GLY A 435 6.65 14.58 16.26
CA GLY A 435 5.91 13.39 15.81
C GLY A 435 4.79 13.67 14.79
N ARG A 436 4.54 14.93 14.41
CA ARG A 436 3.49 15.30 13.43
C ARG A 436 3.83 14.91 12.00
N TYR A 437 5.11 14.72 11.70
CA TYR A 437 5.59 14.37 10.38
C TYR A 437 6.51 13.17 10.44
N PHE A 438 6.58 12.43 9.36
CA PHE A 438 7.61 11.42 9.11
C PHE A 438 8.04 11.46 7.65
N ALA A 439 9.22 10.96 7.36
CA ALA A 439 9.73 10.88 6.00
C ALA A 439 10.04 9.43 5.60
N THR A 440 9.82 9.13 4.32
CA THR A 440 10.12 7.84 3.71
C THR A 440 10.97 8.03 2.46
N GLY A 441 11.93 7.14 2.27
CA GLY A 441 12.78 7.10 1.09
C GLY A 441 12.71 5.75 0.40
N GLY A 442 12.64 5.75 -0.95
CA GLY A 442 12.62 4.51 -1.71
C GLY A 442 12.75 4.76 -3.22
N GLY A 443 13.56 3.96 -3.92
CA GLY A 443 13.88 4.24 -5.31
C GLY A 443 14.38 5.68 -5.50
N PRO A 444 13.96 6.40 -6.53
CA PRO A 444 14.35 7.80 -6.77
C PRO A 444 13.49 8.81 -5.99
N GLU A 445 12.67 8.37 -5.06
CA GLU A 445 11.62 9.17 -4.46
C GLU A 445 11.76 9.29 -2.94
N ILE A 446 11.57 10.51 -2.44
CA ILE A 446 11.48 10.83 -1.03
C ILE A 446 10.13 11.48 -0.79
N ARG A 447 9.43 11.11 0.28
CA ARG A 447 8.17 11.72 0.68
C ARG A 447 8.17 12.13 2.13
N VAL A 448 7.50 13.23 2.41
CA VAL A 448 7.18 13.68 3.77
C VAL A 448 5.68 13.57 3.96
N TRP A 449 5.28 12.96 5.05
CA TRP A 449 3.92 12.64 5.40
C TRP A 449 3.52 13.34 6.68
N GLU A 450 2.27 13.68 6.80
CA GLU A 450 1.65 14.09 8.06
C GLU A 450 1.15 12.85 8.80
N THR A 451 1.56 12.68 10.05
CA THR A 451 1.31 11.44 10.80
C THR A 451 -0.17 11.19 11.10
N GLU A 452 -0.95 12.23 11.34
CA GLU A 452 -2.38 12.09 11.67
C GLU A 452 -3.25 11.82 10.45
N THR A 453 -2.99 12.53 9.36
CA THR A 453 -3.82 12.43 8.14
C THR A 453 -3.28 11.43 7.14
N LEU A 454 -2.02 11.01 7.30
CA LEU A 454 -1.25 10.20 6.34
C LEU A 454 -1.22 10.80 4.93
N SER A 455 -1.41 12.11 4.84
CA SER A 455 -1.33 12.84 3.59
C SER A 455 0.11 13.18 3.24
N SER A 456 0.47 13.04 1.96
CA SER A 456 1.80 13.43 1.47
C SER A 456 1.89 14.95 1.39
N ARG A 457 2.67 15.58 2.27
CA ARG A 457 2.92 17.02 2.29
C ARG A 457 3.88 17.45 1.19
N SER A 458 4.95 16.69 1.01
CA SER A 458 5.95 16.98 -0.01
C SER A 458 6.47 15.71 -0.67
N ARG A 459 6.87 15.85 -1.94
CA ARG A 459 7.39 14.78 -2.78
C ARG A 459 8.60 15.27 -3.55
N ILE A 460 9.73 14.62 -3.34
CA ILE A 460 11.00 14.91 -4.02
C ILE A 460 11.30 13.73 -4.94
N VAL A 461 11.54 13.99 -6.22
CA VAL A 461 11.95 12.96 -7.21
C VAL A 461 13.29 13.34 -7.78
N VAL A 462 14.27 12.48 -7.56
CA VAL A 462 15.65 12.68 -8.01
C VAL A 462 15.84 12.10 -9.41
N THR A 463 16.64 12.78 -10.21
CA THR A 463 17.00 12.34 -11.56
C THR A 463 18.47 11.97 -11.63
N PRO A 464 18.87 10.93 -12.39
CA PRO A 464 18.02 10.02 -13.18
C PRO A 464 17.17 9.09 -12.30
N ARG A 465 16.05 8.60 -12.83
CA ARG A 465 15.11 7.73 -12.07
C ARG A 465 15.60 6.31 -11.79
N THR A 466 16.80 6.00 -12.21
CA THR A 466 17.49 4.73 -11.92
C THR A 466 18.20 4.77 -10.56
N LEU A 467 18.28 5.94 -9.92
CA LEU A 467 18.88 6.10 -8.61
C LEU A 467 17.98 5.52 -7.52
N ASN A 468 18.62 4.94 -6.49
CA ASN A 468 17.93 4.42 -5.32
C ASN A 468 18.41 5.13 -4.06
N CYS A 469 17.46 5.70 -3.32
CA CYS A 469 17.66 6.15 -1.97
C CYS A 469 17.84 4.92 -1.07
N LEU A 470 18.95 4.82 -0.35
CA LEU A 470 19.26 3.66 0.49
C LEU A 470 19.01 3.92 1.97
N CYS A 471 19.15 5.17 2.41
CA CYS A 471 18.92 5.58 3.79
C CYS A 471 18.44 7.03 3.86
N ILE A 472 17.73 7.34 4.93
CA ILE A 472 17.13 8.66 5.17
C ILE A 472 17.18 8.97 6.67
N SER A 473 17.45 10.23 7.02
CA SER A 473 17.46 10.74 8.40
C SER A 473 17.12 12.22 8.42
N PHE A 474 16.66 12.75 9.55
CA PHE A 474 16.59 14.19 9.78
C PHE A 474 17.90 14.73 10.37
N MET A 475 18.19 15.98 10.13
CA MET A 475 19.18 16.74 10.93
C MET A 475 18.52 17.24 12.22
N SER A 476 19.34 17.76 13.13
CA SER A 476 18.92 18.32 14.42
C SER A 476 17.97 19.52 14.34
N ASP A 477 17.84 20.13 13.18
CA ASP A 477 16.91 21.23 12.93
C ASP A 477 15.47 20.78 12.63
N ASP A 478 15.25 19.45 12.52
CA ASP A 478 13.98 18.82 12.14
C ASP A 478 13.36 19.32 10.81
N GLU A 479 14.07 20.17 10.09
CA GLU A 479 13.66 20.72 8.79
C GLU A 479 14.49 20.17 7.62
N THR A 480 15.73 19.76 7.88
CA THR A 480 16.64 19.24 6.86
C THR A 480 16.60 17.73 6.79
N LEU A 481 16.25 17.19 5.61
CA LEU A 481 16.27 15.76 5.30
C LEU A 481 17.60 15.37 4.67
N LEU A 482 18.32 14.45 5.32
CA LEU A 482 19.52 13.81 4.82
C LEU A 482 19.16 12.51 4.11
N THR A 483 19.74 12.29 2.94
CA THR A 483 19.49 11.07 2.14
C THR A 483 20.79 10.52 1.58
N GLY A 484 20.96 9.22 1.71
CA GLY A 484 22.08 8.48 1.13
C GLY A 484 21.66 7.67 -0.08
N TRP A 485 22.47 7.69 -1.12
CA TRP A 485 22.14 7.17 -2.45
C TRP A 485 23.12 6.10 -2.94
N ASP A 486 22.64 5.28 -3.88
CA ASP A 486 23.44 4.24 -4.53
C ASP A 486 24.51 4.79 -5.50
N ASP A 487 24.44 6.09 -5.87
CA ASP A 487 25.48 6.79 -6.62
C ASP A 487 26.61 7.34 -5.72
N GLY A 488 26.61 6.95 -4.45
CA GLY A 488 27.64 7.35 -3.48
C GLY A 488 27.57 8.79 -2.99
N LYS A 489 26.44 9.48 -3.21
CA LYS A 489 26.25 10.86 -2.78
C LYS A 489 25.30 10.97 -1.60
N ILE A 490 25.62 11.91 -0.71
CA ILE A 490 24.67 12.38 0.32
C ILE A 490 24.01 13.64 -0.22
N ARG A 491 22.68 13.70 -0.15
CA ARG A 491 21.90 14.88 -0.55
C ARG A 491 21.07 15.34 0.63
N ALA A 492 21.00 16.65 0.82
CA ALA A 492 20.17 17.27 1.84
C ALA A 492 19.09 18.11 1.19
N TYR A 493 17.87 17.98 1.69
CA TYR A 493 16.70 18.70 1.19
C TYR A 493 16.00 19.42 2.34
N ASP A 494 15.47 20.59 2.04
CA ASP A 494 14.54 21.29 2.92
C ASP A 494 13.16 20.57 2.88
N ARG A 495 12.61 20.24 4.03
CA ARG A 495 11.35 19.50 4.20
C ARG A 495 10.16 20.24 3.59
N GLY A 496 10.09 21.54 3.82
CA GLY A 496 8.95 22.37 3.42
C GLY A 496 8.98 22.77 1.95
N SER A 497 10.11 23.32 1.49
CA SER A 497 10.27 23.81 0.12
C SER A 497 10.72 22.74 -0.88
N THR A 498 11.11 21.56 -0.42
CA THR A 498 11.70 20.47 -1.23
C THR A 498 12.98 20.84 -1.99
N ARG A 499 13.60 21.97 -1.62
CA ARG A 499 14.80 22.47 -2.25
C ARG A 499 16.02 21.66 -1.83
N LEU A 500 16.87 21.32 -2.80
CA LEU A 500 18.19 20.76 -2.54
C LEU A 500 19.08 21.82 -1.86
N LEU A 501 19.58 21.53 -0.67
CA LEU A 501 20.44 22.43 0.12
C LEU A 501 21.91 22.20 -0.20
N PHE A 502 22.38 20.96 -0.05
CA PHE A 502 23.77 20.60 -0.38
C PHE A 502 23.91 19.18 -0.88
N VAL A 503 25.05 18.89 -1.49
CA VAL A 503 25.42 17.55 -1.96
C VAL A 503 26.88 17.27 -1.55
N ALA A 504 27.11 16.17 -0.83
CA ALA A 504 28.44 15.59 -0.67
C ALA A 504 28.68 14.62 -1.83
N ALA A 505 29.49 15.05 -2.80
CA ALA A 505 29.91 14.18 -3.89
C ALA A 505 31.01 13.22 -3.42
N ASN A 506 31.00 11.99 -3.95
CA ASN A 506 31.98 10.96 -3.61
C ASN A 506 32.04 10.66 -2.08
N ALA A 507 30.85 10.69 -1.44
CA ALA A 507 30.79 10.40 -0.01
C ALA A 507 31.18 8.94 0.26
N HIS A 508 30.77 8.00 -0.57
CA HIS A 508 31.06 6.56 -0.48
C HIS A 508 30.96 5.93 -1.87
N GLU A 509 31.23 4.65 -2.01
CA GLU A 509 30.82 3.91 -3.20
C GLU A 509 29.30 3.85 -3.30
N ARG A 510 28.64 3.52 -2.18
CA ARG A 510 27.20 3.61 -1.95
C ARG A 510 26.96 4.06 -0.52
N VAL A 511 26.13 5.04 -0.31
CA VAL A 511 25.80 5.52 1.05
C VAL A 511 24.72 4.62 1.63
N THR A 512 25.06 3.83 2.63
CA THR A 512 24.18 2.79 3.18
C THR A 512 23.55 3.16 4.51
N ALA A 513 24.16 4.10 5.23
CA ALA A 513 23.62 4.68 6.46
C ALA A 513 24.02 6.16 6.58
N VAL A 514 23.15 7.00 7.09
CA VAL A 514 23.37 8.43 7.34
C VAL A 514 22.61 8.86 8.58
N GLN A 515 23.25 9.72 9.40
CA GLN A 515 22.63 10.29 10.60
C GLN A 515 23.11 11.71 10.81
N GLY A 516 22.22 12.63 11.21
CA GLY A 516 22.55 13.98 11.66
C GLY A 516 23.00 13.99 13.13
N LEU A 517 23.99 14.81 13.49
CA LEU A 517 24.38 15.04 14.87
C LEU A 517 23.43 16.05 15.54
N CYS A 518 22.99 15.80 16.77
CA CYS A 518 21.96 16.60 17.44
C CYS A 518 22.48 17.95 17.95
N GLY A 519 23.72 18.03 18.44
CA GLY A 519 24.30 19.23 19.05
C GLY A 519 25.13 20.09 18.10
N THR A 520 25.42 19.62 16.90
CA THR A 520 26.29 20.30 15.93
C THR A 520 25.76 20.20 14.52
N SER A 521 26.14 21.13 13.64
CA SER A 521 25.83 21.04 12.21
C SER A 521 26.67 19.95 11.52
N GLY A 522 26.73 18.74 12.10
CA GLY A 522 27.51 17.62 11.61
C GLY A 522 26.66 16.50 11.04
N VAL A 523 27.26 15.69 10.17
CA VAL A 523 26.66 14.49 9.58
C VAL A 523 27.64 13.34 9.70
N ILE A 524 27.14 12.17 10.09
CA ILE A 524 27.92 10.92 10.08
C ILE A 524 27.33 9.99 9.02
N SER A 525 28.19 9.34 8.24
CA SER A 525 27.74 8.46 7.16
C SER A 525 28.57 7.19 7.06
N GLY A 526 27.91 6.09 6.72
CA GLY A 526 28.50 4.78 6.48
C GLY A 526 28.32 4.34 5.04
N GLY A 527 29.30 3.66 4.49
CA GLY A 527 29.31 3.18 3.12
C GLY A 527 29.39 1.67 2.97
N SER A 528 29.15 1.21 1.73
CA SER A 528 29.29 -0.21 1.35
C SER A 528 30.71 -0.75 1.48
N GLU A 529 31.70 0.14 1.45
CA GLU A 529 33.13 -0.18 1.60
C GLU A 529 33.58 -0.29 3.06
N GLY A 530 32.69 -0.06 4.04
CA GLY A 530 33.00 -0.13 5.48
C GLY A 530 33.65 1.11 6.05
N ASN A 531 33.68 2.22 5.32
CA ASN A 531 34.16 3.50 5.82
C ASN A 531 33.07 4.23 6.59
N LEU A 532 33.41 4.78 7.75
CA LEU A 532 32.63 5.74 8.49
C LEU A 532 33.22 7.13 8.28
N ARG A 533 32.41 8.09 7.84
CA ARG A 533 32.85 9.44 7.52
C ARG A 533 32.09 10.47 8.34
N LEU A 534 32.83 11.44 8.87
CA LEU A 534 32.32 12.58 9.61
C LEU A 534 32.39 13.82 8.71
N TRP A 535 31.27 14.55 8.63
CA TRP A 535 31.13 15.73 7.79
C TRP A 535 30.71 16.92 8.61
N LYS A 536 31.25 18.07 8.26
CA LYS A 536 30.86 19.38 8.83
C LYS A 536 30.02 20.13 7.81
N VAL A 537 28.84 20.59 8.23
CA VAL A 537 27.97 21.43 7.43
C VAL A 537 28.10 22.87 7.84
N GLN A 538 28.33 23.75 6.87
CA GLN A 538 28.47 25.18 7.08
C GLN A 538 27.33 25.92 6.41
N ASN A 539 26.59 26.73 7.19
CA ASN A 539 25.50 27.58 6.72
C ASN A 539 24.44 26.84 5.89
N LEU A 540 24.21 25.52 6.15
CA LEU A 540 23.28 24.64 5.46
C LEU A 540 23.49 24.54 3.92
N ASN A 541 24.58 25.02 3.38
CA ASN A 541 24.84 25.04 1.93
C ASN A 541 26.14 24.33 1.54
N VAL A 542 27.10 24.22 2.46
CA VAL A 542 28.41 23.63 2.18
C VAL A 542 28.68 22.50 3.14
N ILE A 543 29.00 21.34 2.59
CA ILE A 543 29.42 20.17 3.36
C ILE A 543 30.87 19.83 3.05
N THR A 544 31.67 19.63 4.10
CA THR A 544 33.09 19.30 4.01
C THR A 544 33.40 18.04 4.79
N LEU A 545 34.25 17.17 4.23
CA LEU A 545 34.74 15.98 4.92
C LEU A 545 35.70 16.40 6.04
N GLU A 546 35.38 16.00 7.26
CA GLU A 546 36.20 16.28 8.44
C GLU A 546 37.12 15.10 8.81
N ALA A 547 36.58 13.89 8.77
CA ALA A 547 37.31 12.66 9.07
C ALA A 547 36.80 11.46 8.29
N SER A 548 37.67 10.47 8.06
CA SER A 548 37.31 9.16 7.51
C SER A 548 37.96 8.09 8.38
N MET A 549 37.15 7.20 8.91
CA MET A 549 37.53 6.13 9.84
C MET A 549 37.21 4.78 9.18
N LYS A 550 38.16 3.87 9.16
CA LYS A 550 38.01 2.55 8.52
C LYS A 550 38.41 1.43 9.47
N GLU A 551 37.44 0.87 10.14
CA GLU A 551 37.59 -0.34 10.96
C GLU A 551 36.79 -1.52 10.40
N HIS A 552 35.62 -1.22 9.79
CA HIS A 552 34.80 -2.24 9.17
C HIS A 552 35.37 -2.73 7.84
N ARG A 553 35.22 -4.03 7.60
CA ARG A 553 35.68 -4.71 6.38
C ARG A 553 34.61 -4.83 5.32
N SER A 554 33.35 -4.59 5.68
CA SER A 554 32.18 -4.73 4.80
C SER A 554 31.19 -3.61 5.05
N LYS A 555 30.06 -3.65 4.37
CA LYS A 555 28.98 -2.68 4.40
C LYS A 555 28.54 -2.34 5.82
N ILE A 556 28.41 -1.05 6.11
CA ILE A 556 27.76 -0.52 7.32
C ILE A 556 26.25 -0.46 7.06
N ASN A 557 25.46 -1.21 7.83
CA ASN A 557 24.02 -1.28 7.65
C ASN A 557 23.25 -0.23 8.45
N ALA A 558 23.71 0.07 9.65
CA ALA A 558 23.03 1.00 10.55
C ALA A 558 24.04 1.82 11.36
N ILE A 559 23.63 3.04 11.69
CA ILE A 559 24.34 3.96 12.58
C ILE A 559 23.33 4.48 13.60
N ALA A 560 23.70 4.49 14.87
CA ALA A 560 22.96 5.16 15.92
C ALA A 560 23.88 6.07 16.75
N LEU A 561 23.35 7.19 17.21
CA LEU A 561 24.06 8.18 18.01
C LEU A 561 23.58 8.13 19.46
N PHE A 562 24.48 8.33 20.40
CA PHE A 562 24.14 8.64 21.78
C PHE A 562 23.68 10.10 21.86
N ASN A 563 22.92 10.45 22.89
CA ASN A 563 22.38 11.80 23.06
C ASN A 563 23.46 12.86 23.28
N ASP A 564 24.68 12.42 23.65
CA ASP A 564 25.84 13.32 23.82
C ASP A 564 26.52 13.72 22.52
N ASP A 565 26.14 13.14 21.36
CA ASP A 565 26.79 13.25 20.04
C ASP A 565 28.30 12.92 20.01
N ARG A 566 28.88 12.54 21.17
CA ARG A 566 30.30 12.19 21.27
C ARG A 566 30.54 10.72 21.00
N SER A 567 29.51 9.95 21.04
CA SER A 567 29.58 8.51 20.81
C SER A 567 28.61 8.08 19.72
N ALA A 568 29.08 7.20 18.84
CA ALA A 568 28.29 6.60 17.78
C ALA A 568 28.46 5.08 17.80
N VAL A 569 27.47 4.36 17.35
CA VAL A 569 27.55 2.90 17.14
C VAL A 569 27.24 2.58 15.70
N THR A 570 28.03 1.67 15.13
CA THR A 570 27.83 1.18 13.77
C THR A 570 27.66 -0.34 13.76
N ALA A 571 26.76 -0.84 12.91
CA ALA A 571 26.55 -2.27 12.67
C ALA A 571 26.93 -2.62 11.22
N SER A 572 27.65 -3.73 11.03
CA SER A 572 28.19 -4.09 9.73
C SER A 572 27.94 -5.57 9.35
N ASP A 573 27.97 -5.83 8.06
CA ASP A 573 27.98 -7.17 7.46
C ASP A 573 29.31 -7.92 7.68
N ASP A 574 30.32 -7.30 8.30
CA ASP A 574 31.57 -7.98 8.66
C ASP A 574 31.49 -8.77 9.99
N GLY A 575 30.31 -8.80 10.60
CA GLY A 575 30.09 -9.48 11.88
C GLY A 575 30.54 -8.65 13.09
N SER A 576 30.78 -7.36 12.93
CA SER A 576 31.16 -6.47 14.01
C SER A 576 30.20 -5.31 14.17
N CYS A 577 30.02 -4.88 15.43
CA CYS A 577 29.51 -3.57 15.78
C CYS A 577 30.64 -2.79 16.49
N VAL A 578 30.76 -1.51 16.18
CA VAL A 578 31.84 -0.67 16.73
C VAL A 578 31.24 0.56 17.41
N VAL A 579 31.63 0.80 18.64
CA VAL A 579 31.39 2.05 19.36
C VAL A 579 32.55 3.02 19.08
N TRP A 580 32.22 4.19 18.61
CA TRP A 580 33.16 5.22 18.22
C TRP A 580 33.18 6.38 19.22
N ASP A 581 34.33 6.95 19.43
CA ASP A 581 34.50 8.28 19.98
C ASP A 581 34.59 9.27 18.81
N VAL A 582 33.52 10.05 18.63
CA VAL A 582 33.37 10.96 17.51
C VAL A 582 34.40 12.12 17.62
N ASP A 583 34.61 12.64 18.83
CA ASP A 583 35.57 13.75 19.08
C ASP A 583 37.00 13.30 18.83
N ARG A 584 37.37 12.12 19.33
CA ARG A 584 38.71 11.56 19.14
C ARG A 584 38.92 10.87 17.81
N ARG A 585 37.80 10.64 17.06
CA ARG A 585 37.81 9.96 15.76
C ARG A 585 38.45 8.57 15.85
N ALA A 586 38.15 7.86 16.92
CA ALA A 586 38.72 6.56 17.25
C ALA A 586 37.70 5.56 17.73
N ARG A 587 38.01 4.28 17.56
CA ARG A 587 37.21 3.20 18.13
C ARG A 587 37.36 3.18 19.65
N LYS A 588 36.23 3.13 20.38
CA LYS A 588 36.17 2.84 21.82
C LYS A 588 36.16 1.36 22.10
N VAL A 589 35.14 0.68 21.61
CA VAL A 589 34.88 -0.74 21.87
C VAL A 589 34.33 -1.38 20.60
N SER A 590 34.52 -2.69 20.45
CA SER A 590 33.91 -3.46 19.36
C SER A 590 33.30 -4.77 19.87
N PHE A 591 32.08 -5.06 19.43
CA PHE A 591 31.43 -6.36 19.65
C PHE A 591 31.60 -7.22 18.41
N LEU A 592 31.77 -8.51 18.61
CA LEU A 592 31.91 -9.47 17.52
C LEU A 592 30.82 -10.54 17.66
N GLY A 593 30.13 -10.81 16.57
CA GLY A 593 29.14 -11.87 16.47
C GLY A 593 29.37 -12.73 15.23
N SER A 594 28.84 -13.94 15.23
CA SER A 594 28.85 -14.82 14.07
C SER A 594 27.66 -14.54 13.13
N THR A 595 27.35 -13.26 12.92
CA THR A 595 26.16 -12.80 12.20
C THR A 595 26.49 -11.59 11.34
N TYR A 596 25.71 -11.34 10.29
CA TYR A 596 25.68 -10.03 9.62
C TYR A 596 24.70 -9.14 10.39
N PHE A 597 25.21 -8.14 11.10
CA PHE A 597 24.36 -7.20 11.83
C PHE A 597 23.60 -6.31 10.86
N LYS A 598 22.27 -6.43 10.85
CA LYS A 598 21.37 -5.69 9.94
C LYS A 598 20.80 -4.42 10.56
N ALA A 599 20.50 -4.48 11.84
CA ALA A 599 19.88 -3.36 12.55
C ALA A 599 20.45 -3.22 13.96
N LEU A 600 20.44 -2.00 14.46
CA LEU A 600 20.81 -1.65 15.84
C LEU A 600 19.96 -0.48 16.33
N SER A 601 19.71 -0.43 17.64
CA SER A 601 19.14 0.73 18.31
C SER A 601 19.74 0.86 19.72
N ILE A 602 19.80 2.08 20.23
CA ILE A 602 20.29 2.40 21.56
C ILE A 602 19.08 2.65 22.46
N HIS A 603 19.03 2.00 23.63
CA HIS A 603 17.97 2.25 24.60
C HIS A 603 18.00 3.72 25.05
N PRO A 604 16.86 4.42 25.24
CA PRO A 604 16.82 5.83 25.63
C PRO A 604 17.61 6.15 26.91
N GLY A 605 17.77 5.18 27.81
CA GLY A 605 18.64 5.31 28.98
C GLY A 605 20.13 5.14 28.71
N GLU A 606 20.55 4.90 27.48
CA GLU A 606 21.95 4.78 27.00
C GLU A 606 22.83 3.71 27.64
N ARG A 607 22.22 2.84 28.43
CA ARG A 607 22.93 1.75 29.15
C ARG A 607 23.04 0.47 28.36
N GLN A 608 22.28 0.35 27.29
CA GLN A 608 22.21 -0.87 26.49
C GLN A 608 22.08 -0.57 25.01
N ILE A 609 22.72 -1.39 24.20
CA ILE A 609 22.58 -1.43 22.75
C ILE A 609 21.89 -2.73 22.37
N VAL A 610 20.90 -2.68 21.50
CA VAL A 610 20.22 -3.86 20.97
C VAL A 610 20.60 -4.04 19.51
N THR A 611 20.97 -5.25 19.15
CA THR A 611 21.34 -5.61 17.77
C THR A 611 20.52 -6.78 17.27
N ALA A 612 20.28 -6.80 15.96
CA ALA A 612 19.62 -7.88 15.26
C ALA A 612 20.33 -8.17 13.92
N GLY A 613 20.30 -9.43 13.50
CA GLY A 613 21.00 -9.84 12.29
C GLY A 613 20.52 -11.16 11.68
N THR A 614 21.35 -11.72 10.81
CA THR A 614 21.05 -12.97 10.06
C THR A 614 21.08 -14.22 10.92
N ASP A 615 21.65 -14.19 12.11
CA ASP A 615 21.61 -15.26 13.09
C ASP A 615 20.26 -15.43 13.79
N ARG A 616 19.29 -14.55 13.48
CA ARG A 616 17.92 -14.58 14.01
C ARG A 616 17.84 -14.30 15.52
N LYS A 617 18.93 -13.76 16.09
CA LYS A 617 19.03 -13.42 17.50
C LYS A 617 18.88 -11.94 17.74
N ILE A 618 18.25 -11.63 18.85
CA ILE A 618 18.22 -10.29 19.42
C ILE A 618 19.22 -10.30 20.56
N THR A 619 20.23 -9.43 20.51
CA THR A 619 21.29 -9.40 21.49
C THR A 619 21.38 -8.02 22.14
N TRP A 620 21.38 -7.99 23.47
CA TRP A 620 21.59 -6.80 24.29
C TRP A 620 23.07 -6.76 24.72
N TRP A 621 23.69 -5.62 24.53
CA TRP A 621 25.09 -5.39 24.82
C TRP A 621 25.26 -4.23 25.80
N ASP A 622 26.26 -4.31 26.67
CA ASP A 622 26.75 -3.18 27.44
C ASP A 622 27.69 -2.34 26.55
N PRO A 623 27.42 -1.04 26.34
CA PRO A 623 28.27 -0.19 25.51
C PRO A 623 29.65 0.09 26.12
N ALA A 624 29.88 -0.14 27.40
CA ALA A 624 31.10 0.18 28.10
C ALA A 624 32.21 -0.87 27.90
N ASP A 625 31.84 -2.16 27.96
CA ASP A 625 32.80 -3.28 27.95
C ASP A 625 32.53 -4.32 26.85
N ALA A 626 31.49 -4.12 26.05
CA ALA A 626 31.04 -5.05 25.02
C ALA A 626 30.55 -6.42 25.56
N SER A 627 30.17 -6.51 26.83
CA SER A 627 29.61 -7.74 27.36
C SER A 627 28.18 -7.98 26.87
N VAL A 628 27.86 -9.25 26.67
CA VAL A 628 26.48 -9.67 26.31
C VAL A 628 25.64 -9.70 27.59
N ILE A 629 24.61 -8.89 27.63
CA ILE A 629 23.66 -8.83 28.75
C ILE A 629 22.62 -9.94 28.60
N ARG A 630 22.04 -10.06 27.39
CA ARG A 630 20.96 -11.01 27.10
C ARG A 630 20.93 -11.37 25.61
N VAL A 631 20.49 -12.59 25.32
CA VAL A 631 20.24 -13.07 23.94
C VAL A 631 18.91 -13.78 23.89
N ILE A 632 18.14 -13.52 22.83
CA ILE A 632 16.87 -14.18 22.54
C ILE A 632 16.94 -14.73 21.11
N ASP A 633 16.52 -15.98 20.94
CA ASP A 633 16.23 -16.56 19.62
C ASP A 633 14.80 -16.22 19.23
N ASP A 634 14.59 -15.32 18.26
CA ASP A 634 13.27 -14.83 17.90
C ASP A 634 12.55 -15.74 16.89
N THR A 635 13.20 -16.05 15.78
CA THR A 635 12.57 -16.79 14.68
C THR A 635 13.29 -18.10 14.40
N LYS A 636 12.52 -19.14 14.00
CA LYS A 636 13.11 -20.42 13.62
C LYS A 636 13.82 -20.34 12.25
N ASP A 637 13.26 -19.58 11.29
CA ASP A 637 13.66 -19.65 9.88
C ASP A 637 13.87 -18.30 9.18
N SER A 638 13.69 -17.16 9.89
CA SER A 638 13.67 -15.83 9.25
C SER A 638 14.70 -14.88 9.84
N GLU A 639 15.42 -14.18 8.97
CA GLU A 639 16.41 -13.17 9.36
C GLU A 639 15.73 -11.91 9.91
N LEU A 640 16.37 -11.29 10.89
CA LEU A 640 15.93 -10.01 11.44
C LEU A 640 16.49 -8.86 10.58
N VAL A 641 15.62 -7.96 10.15
CA VAL A 641 15.97 -6.93 9.16
C VAL A 641 16.02 -5.54 9.77
N ALA A 642 15.05 -5.21 10.62
CA ALA A 642 14.94 -3.88 11.24
C ALA A 642 14.50 -4.00 12.69
N LEU A 643 14.94 -3.07 13.52
CA LEU A 643 14.52 -2.94 14.91
C LEU A 643 14.49 -1.47 15.32
N ASP A 644 13.61 -1.15 16.27
CA ASP A 644 13.60 0.14 16.94
C ASP A 644 13.05 0.01 18.37
N ILE A 645 13.42 0.92 19.25
CA ILE A 645 13.03 0.96 20.66
C ILE A 645 12.15 2.18 20.88
N SER A 646 11.02 1.99 21.61
CA SER A 646 10.09 3.08 21.90
C SER A 646 10.75 4.21 22.70
N ARG A 647 10.37 5.44 22.40
CA ARG A 647 10.78 6.63 23.15
C ARG A 647 9.57 7.27 23.82
N PRO A 648 9.72 7.98 24.94
CA PRO A 648 10.96 8.25 25.68
C PRO A 648 11.33 7.17 26.70
N ASP A 649 10.45 6.20 26.99
CA ASP A 649 10.53 5.27 28.11
C ASP A 649 11.35 4.00 27.85
N GLY A 650 11.54 3.63 26.58
CA GLY A 650 12.22 2.39 26.20
C GLY A 650 11.43 1.10 26.54
N ALA A 651 10.14 1.21 26.86
CA ALA A 651 9.36 0.07 27.36
C ALA A 651 9.08 -1.02 26.32
N SER A 652 9.07 -0.67 25.03
CA SER A 652 8.74 -1.56 23.93
C SER A 652 9.88 -1.64 22.91
N LEU A 653 10.13 -2.85 22.39
CA LEU A 653 11.07 -3.13 21.32
C LEU A 653 10.29 -3.70 20.13
N ALA A 654 10.34 -3.03 18.99
CA ALA A 654 9.74 -3.51 17.74
C ALA A 654 10.80 -4.14 16.83
N ILE A 655 10.47 -5.29 16.26
CA ILE A 655 11.36 -6.06 15.38
C ILE A 655 10.61 -6.50 14.15
N ALA A 656 11.24 -6.33 12.99
CA ALA A 656 10.77 -6.85 11.74
C ALA A 656 11.72 -7.92 11.20
N ALA A 657 11.14 -9.00 10.69
CA ALA A 657 11.88 -10.10 10.10
C ALA A 657 11.52 -10.31 8.62
N SER A 658 12.32 -11.10 7.92
CA SER A 658 12.10 -11.43 6.50
C SER A 658 10.83 -12.26 6.25
N ASP A 659 10.19 -12.79 7.32
CA ASP A 659 8.89 -13.48 7.28
C ASP A 659 7.70 -12.52 7.12
N ARG A 660 7.93 -11.24 6.91
CA ARG A 660 6.93 -10.17 6.74
C ARG A 660 6.13 -9.87 8.02
N ARG A 661 6.61 -10.34 9.17
CA ARG A 661 5.98 -10.10 10.47
C ARG A 661 6.68 -9.00 11.23
N VAL A 662 5.89 -8.21 11.91
CA VAL A 662 6.31 -7.29 12.95
C VAL A 662 6.00 -7.91 14.31
N ARG A 663 6.96 -7.89 15.22
CA ARG A 663 6.84 -8.37 16.60
C ARG A 663 7.13 -7.24 17.55
N LEU A 664 6.25 -7.07 18.51
CA LEU A 664 6.44 -6.12 19.60
C LEU A 664 6.80 -6.91 20.87
N TYR A 665 7.92 -6.55 21.45
CA TYR A 665 8.41 -7.13 22.72
C TYR A 665 8.25 -6.13 23.83
N GLY A 666 7.91 -6.62 25.03
CA GLY A 666 8.16 -5.87 26.25
C GLY A 666 9.68 -5.83 26.50
N TYR A 667 10.26 -4.64 26.62
CA TYR A 667 11.72 -4.50 26.70
C TYR A 667 12.32 -5.25 27.89
N GLU A 668 11.74 -5.09 29.08
CA GLU A 668 12.20 -5.75 30.31
C GLU A 668 11.87 -7.25 30.35
N SER A 669 10.64 -7.61 29.95
CA SER A 669 10.19 -9.01 29.97
C SER A 669 10.84 -9.86 28.88
N ALA A 670 11.23 -9.22 27.77
CA ALA A 670 11.76 -9.87 26.56
C ALA A 670 10.80 -10.92 25.97
N GLU A 671 9.50 -10.77 26.22
CA GLU A 671 8.44 -11.60 25.68
C GLU A 671 7.72 -10.88 24.56
N VAL A 672 7.26 -11.64 23.56
CA VAL A 672 6.42 -11.12 22.48
C VAL A 672 5.06 -10.77 23.08
N THR A 673 4.74 -9.49 23.10
CA THR A 673 3.44 -9.01 23.58
C THR A 673 2.40 -9.03 22.46
N HIS A 674 2.80 -8.56 21.28
CA HIS A 674 1.94 -8.49 20.10
C HIS A 674 2.71 -8.88 18.85
N MET A 675 2.00 -9.39 17.86
CA MET A 675 2.55 -9.77 16.56
C MET A 675 1.54 -9.48 15.46
N SER A 676 2.01 -9.08 14.30
CA SER A 676 1.17 -8.94 13.11
C SER A 676 1.92 -9.33 11.83
N SER A 677 1.19 -9.88 10.86
CA SER A 677 1.73 -10.43 9.60
C SER A 677 1.07 -9.83 8.36
N ILE A 678 0.95 -8.50 8.29
CA ILE A 678 0.06 -7.82 7.33
C ILE A 678 0.81 -7.23 6.11
N HIS A 679 2.15 -7.35 5.97
CA HIS A 679 2.85 -6.86 4.77
C HIS A 679 2.91 -7.92 3.66
N ALA A 680 2.66 -7.51 2.41
CA ALA A 680 2.77 -8.38 1.24
C ALA A 680 4.20 -8.75 0.90
N SER A 681 5.14 -7.85 1.15
CA SER A 681 6.57 -8.03 0.90
C SER A 681 7.38 -7.90 2.18
N SER A 682 8.70 -8.05 2.08
CA SER A 682 9.59 -7.89 3.23
C SER A 682 9.48 -6.49 3.83
N ILE A 683 9.42 -6.43 5.16
CA ILE A 683 9.52 -5.17 5.89
C ILE A 683 10.98 -4.71 5.81
N THR A 684 11.18 -3.46 5.45
CA THR A 684 12.51 -2.89 5.22
C THR A 684 12.94 -1.96 6.34
N ALA A 685 11.97 -1.30 6.99
CA ALA A 685 12.25 -0.37 8.08
C ALA A 685 11.11 -0.35 9.10
N VAL A 686 11.47 -0.07 10.33
CA VAL A 686 10.58 0.08 11.49
C VAL A 686 10.99 1.34 12.23
N ALA A 687 10.03 2.16 12.67
CA ALA A 687 10.31 3.34 13.48
C ALA A 687 9.16 3.63 14.45
N PHE A 688 9.46 3.89 15.71
CA PHE A 688 8.51 4.46 16.64
C PHE A 688 8.38 5.96 16.44
N ALA A 689 7.17 6.47 16.57
CA ALA A 689 6.96 7.91 16.71
C ALA A 689 7.63 8.43 18.00
N PRO A 690 8.11 9.70 18.03
CA PRO A 690 8.80 10.25 19.19
C PRO A 690 8.00 10.18 20.51
N ASP A 691 6.67 10.16 20.42
CA ASP A 691 5.75 10.02 21.57
C ASP A 691 5.60 8.55 22.05
N GLY A 692 6.15 7.58 21.34
CA GLY A 692 6.06 6.15 21.62
C GLY A 692 4.67 5.52 21.45
N ARG A 693 3.66 6.30 21.01
CA ARG A 693 2.26 5.81 20.87
C ARG A 693 2.06 5.02 19.60
N ARG A 694 2.75 5.38 18.53
CA ARG A 694 2.62 4.77 17.21
C ARG A 694 3.91 4.11 16.79
N LEU A 695 3.76 2.98 16.14
CA LEU A 695 4.82 2.26 15.45
C LEU A 695 4.54 2.32 13.95
N LEU A 696 5.52 2.70 13.16
CA LEU A 696 5.42 2.68 11.70
C LEU A 696 6.30 1.59 11.13
N THR A 697 5.76 0.91 10.12
CA THR A 697 6.51 -0.08 9.35
C THR A 697 6.45 0.25 7.87
N ALA A 698 7.57 0.15 7.20
CA ALA A 698 7.68 0.33 5.76
C ALA A 698 8.10 -0.96 5.08
N SER A 699 7.61 -1.20 3.87
CA SER A 699 7.82 -2.43 3.13
C SER A 699 8.36 -2.21 1.72
N ALA A 700 8.96 -3.25 1.17
CA ALA A 700 9.40 -3.30 -0.22
C ALA A 700 8.24 -3.24 -1.25
N ASP A 701 7.00 -3.40 -0.81
CA ASP A 701 5.79 -3.18 -1.62
C ASP A 701 5.41 -1.70 -1.79
N GLY A 702 6.15 -0.77 -1.15
CA GLY A 702 5.87 0.67 -1.19
C GLY A 702 4.79 1.13 -0.22
N SER A 703 4.28 0.27 0.64
CA SER A 703 3.29 0.59 1.66
C SER A 703 3.93 1.02 2.99
N VAL A 704 3.23 1.90 3.71
CA VAL A 704 3.52 2.25 5.10
C VAL A 704 2.31 1.87 5.94
N ARG A 705 2.53 1.25 7.09
CA ARG A 705 1.48 0.92 8.06
C ARG A 705 1.76 1.57 9.40
N VAL A 706 0.70 2.02 10.03
CA VAL A 706 0.73 2.71 11.32
C VAL A 706 0.00 1.83 12.33
N TRP A 707 0.69 1.46 13.38
CA TRP A 707 0.22 0.59 14.44
C TRP A 707 0.13 1.36 15.74
N SER A 708 -0.87 1.06 16.53
CA SER A 708 -0.95 1.53 17.92
C SER A 708 0.03 0.75 18.79
N ASN A 709 0.77 1.43 19.66
CA ASN A 709 1.57 0.77 20.70
C ASN A 709 0.71 0.54 21.96
N PRO A 710 0.25 -0.69 22.23
CA PRO A 710 -0.67 -0.94 23.32
C PRO A 710 -0.08 -0.63 24.69
N ALA A 711 1.22 -0.85 24.88
CA ALA A 711 1.89 -0.57 26.14
C ALA A 711 1.76 0.91 26.54
N ARG A 712 1.87 1.82 25.58
CA ARG A 712 1.75 3.26 25.83
C ARG A 712 0.30 3.72 26.02
N VAL A 713 -0.62 3.14 25.25
CA VAL A 713 -2.05 3.43 25.38
C VAL A 713 -2.56 3.04 26.78
N PHE A 714 -2.11 1.89 27.30
CA PHE A 714 -2.47 1.46 28.65
C PHE A 714 -1.85 2.35 29.75
N ALA A 715 -0.59 2.78 29.57
CA ALA A 715 0.06 3.69 30.51
C ALA A 715 -0.68 5.03 30.61
N ASP A 716 -1.08 5.60 29.49
CA ASP A 716 -1.82 6.87 29.42
C ASP A 716 -3.22 6.78 30.07
N LEU A 717 -3.86 5.61 30.02
CA LEU A 717 -5.15 5.38 30.68
C LEU A 717 -5.04 5.13 32.19
N GLY A 718 -3.82 5.09 32.77
CA GLY A 718 -3.59 4.82 34.18
C GLY A 718 -3.91 3.39 34.61
N LEU A 719 -4.22 2.52 33.65
CA LEU A 719 -4.62 1.14 33.87
C LEU A 719 -3.45 0.21 34.24
N GLU A 720 -2.21 0.59 33.97
CA GLU A 720 -1.04 -0.23 34.31
C GLU A 720 -0.88 -0.45 35.79
N LYS A 721 -1.11 0.58 36.59
CA LYS A 721 -1.05 0.45 38.06
C LYS A 721 -2.15 -0.46 38.60
N GLU A 722 -3.33 -0.36 38.03
CA GLU A 722 -4.49 -1.16 38.47
C GLU A 722 -4.36 -2.60 37.99
N LEU A 723 -3.90 -2.85 36.80
CA LEU A 723 -3.58 -4.18 36.27
C LEU A 723 -2.41 -4.85 37.02
N HIS A 724 -1.39 -4.06 37.37
CA HIS A 724 -0.27 -4.55 38.17
C HIS A 724 -0.72 -4.96 39.57
N ILE A 725 -1.59 -4.18 40.21
CA ILE A 725 -2.18 -4.50 41.50
C ILE A 725 -3.05 -5.76 41.41
N ARG A 726 -3.90 -5.89 40.41
CA ARG A 726 -4.75 -7.06 40.17
C ARG A 726 -3.95 -8.33 39.85
N ARG A 727 -2.83 -8.22 39.13
CA ARG A 727 -1.88 -9.33 38.92
C ARG A 727 -1.22 -9.77 40.23
N LEU A 728 -0.86 -8.84 41.12
CA LEU A 728 -0.25 -9.12 42.40
C LEU A 728 -1.25 -9.70 43.41
N THR A 729 -2.53 -9.35 43.29
CA THR A 729 -3.59 -9.84 44.18
C THR A 729 -4.22 -11.15 43.73
N GLY A 730 -3.88 -11.63 42.49
CA GLY A 730 -4.48 -12.85 41.93
C GLY A 730 -5.92 -12.67 41.45
N GLU A 731 -6.42 -11.43 41.38
CA GLU A 731 -7.77 -11.08 40.91
C GLU A 731 -7.83 -10.77 39.42
N PHE A 732 -6.80 -11.15 38.65
CA PHE A 732 -6.70 -10.88 37.22
C PHE A 732 -7.28 -12.05 36.44
N ASP A 733 -8.38 -11.79 35.69
CA ASP A 733 -8.89 -12.66 34.66
C ASP A 733 -8.58 -12.04 33.25
N GLU A 734 -8.07 -12.83 32.30
CA GLU A 734 -7.73 -12.35 30.93
C GLU A 734 -8.94 -11.81 30.17
N THR A 735 -10.16 -12.08 30.65
CA THR A 735 -11.41 -11.57 30.10
C THR A 735 -11.73 -10.13 30.54
N ASP A 736 -11.03 -9.58 31.53
CA ASP A 736 -11.25 -8.23 32.07
C ASP A 736 -10.56 -7.10 31.26
N LEU A 737 -9.89 -7.43 30.18
CA LEU A 737 -9.28 -6.42 29.31
C LEU A 737 -10.37 -5.75 28.46
N PRO A 738 -10.49 -4.41 28.49
CA PRO A 738 -11.42 -3.73 27.63
C PRO A 738 -11.05 -4.01 26.17
N SER A 739 -12.02 -4.46 25.39
CA SER A 739 -11.91 -4.47 23.93
C SER A 739 -11.64 -3.02 23.51
N VAL A 740 -10.46 -2.74 22.99
CA VAL A 740 -10.12 -1.41 22.48
C VAL A 740 -10.96 -1.20 21.23
N ASP A 741 -12.12 -0.55 21.44
CA ASP A 741 -12.91 -0.02 20.33
C ASP A 741 -12.16 1.22 19.83
N VAL A 742 -11.48 1.10 18.70
CA VAL A 742 -10.63 2.12 18.07
C VAL A 742 -11.45 3.35 17.61
N GLY A 743 -12.70 3.46 18.03
CA GLY A 743 -13.65 4.49 17.63
C GLY A 743 -14.19 5.43 18.70
N SER A 744 -13.98 5.21 20.00
CA SER A 744 -14.62 6.03 21.03
C SER A 744 -13.62 6.90 21.81
N ARG A 745 -13.61 8.21 21.49
CA ARG A 745 -13.01 9.24 22.34
C ARG A 745 -13.84 9.38 23.63
N VAL A 746 -13.22 9.08 24.77
CA VAL A 746 -13.77 9.44 26.07
C VAL A 746 -13.66 10.96 26.26
N HIS A 747 -14.76 11.67 26.21
CA HIS A 747 -14.86 13.06 26.67
C HIS A 747 -14.65 13.11 28.18
N MET A 748 -13.48 13.57 28.64
CA MET A 748 -13.34 14.05 30.01
C MET A 748 -13.81 15.51 30.05
N SER A 749 -15.00 15.74 30.62
CA SER A 749 -15.42 17.04 31.10
C SER A 749 -14.58 17.41 32.33
N ARG A 750 -13.85 18.53 32.29
CA ARG A 750 -13.21 19.13 33.46
C ARG A 750 -14.29 19.57 34.43
N PRO A 751 -14.17 19.28 35.73
CA PRO A 751 -14.98 19.97 36.74
C PRO A 751 -14.50 21.41 36.88
N ALA A 752 -15.46 22.28 37.16
CA ALA A 752 -15.33 23.73 37.32
C ALA A 752 -14.38 24.15 38.45
#